data_30cd942636d3d89d5da4846ea55ece26
#
_entry.id   30cd942636d3d89d5da4846ea55ece26
#
_cell.length_a   1.000
_cell.length_b   1.000
_cell.length_c   1.000
_cell.angle_alpha   90.00
_cell.angle_beta   90.00
_cell.angle_gamma   90.00
#
_symmetry.space_group_name_H-M   'P 1'
#
loop_
_entity.id
_entity.type
_entity.pdbx_description
1 polymer ?
#
loop_
_entity_poly.entity_id
_entity_poly.type
_entity_poly.pdbx_seq_one_letter_code
_entity_poly.pdbx_strand_id
1 'polypeptide(L)'
;VLGHNYGLYLDPQTGKFHFLPGDLEFSLANFLLMGSAEQLMDLSLTKPYPGENKLPDRLLAIKRVSEKYRTIVEKLFATAFASDRLLAEIEAIEKATQPVREKEAKAVAARSEQATGFGGGGLGGGGPAPQAPDLRSFVQKRSASVAAQLAGTSKGFVPRPFGPPAGGFGPPGRGGSAQPIDEATFRESVRVPPEFEATLFAAPPTVNYPVAIAAEPSGAIYVAVDEQGSLGRTPGGGKILRCVDKDDDGKVDTVTVYAKVEHPRGVVYRDGTVWVMHPPTLSVFHDDDGDGVSDRQDVLVTGLTTDQITNRGGDHTTNCVRMGIDGWLYIGVGDYGIKQAVGTDGTTIVQRGGGIVRVRPDGTEMEVYCSGLRNPFDLAIDPFLNIFARDNTNDGAGWDTRVSLLRQTALYGYTQLYANFIDEIMPTLGTFGGGGGTGALFVQDPSWPPQYNTLLTGDWGRSQVYRHELTPHGPTFDLKQEVFLTMPRATGMDIDASGRLYVASWRGGEAAVFVGPNIGFVARVTPKGFQAEPFPDLKQLELDALVHSLASPRSVTRLHAQGEVLRRGRNAAATQALERLAADEAARLEGRVAALFTLKQLDGKDSHRFLLKLAESAAVREFALRALTDRRQEFDGLDIEPFVAALSDESPRVRGQALVSLNRLHDPSAAASIIPLTSRPAGSAMPSTRPVQNQPDPDRVVPHLAVRALVSLGAVDACIEALDGPHWQGALWAMRYMHETSAVEKLIKKLAIVRTPELRRGILVTLVRLYQREADYRGTWWGIRPDNTGPYYEPVEWEGSKRIGAVITAAATDGDADTVTFLKTELARHQVSLPGLPLASIAATPDNQQPITLPKADPGDPNQLGNMPFQAARGRVLAAAGDVAKGELLFKSQSCVACHTTADGQRPKGPHLVDIGKRYKAEELVESMLQPSAKIAQGYEAYHFTTVDGLVYTGFVVSESAAVVRIREASGVERALNRADIEERTIQKLSAMPEGLIANLTPSQCADLLAYLQSLK
;
A
#
# COMPACT_ATOMS: atom_id res chain seq x y z
N VAL A 1 -4.90 12.07 -34.36
CA VAL A 1 -5.62 10.83 -34.32
C VAL A 1 -5.94 10.43 -32.88
N LEU A 2 -5.06 10.64 -31.92
CA LEU A 2 -5.31 10.42 -30.49
C LEU A 2 -5.84 11.65 -29.74
N GLY A 3 -6.18 12.73 -30.44
CA GLY A 3 -6.70 13.96 -29.87
C GLY A 3 -5.66 14.92 -29.28
N HIS A 4 -4.37 14.54 -29.25
CA HIS A 4 -3.29 15.34 -28.68
C HIS A 4 -2.08 15.55 -29.63
N ASN A 5 -2.12 14.95 -30.81
CA ASN A 5 -1.00 15.04 -31.77
C ASN A 5 -1.18 16.23 -32.73
N TYR A 6 -1.66 17.36 -32.24
CA TYR A 6 -1.80 18.60 -33.02
C TYR A 6 -1.83 19.80 -32.10
N GLY A 7 -1.43 20.94 -32.65
CA GLY A 7 -1.64 22.27 -32.10
C GLY A 7 -2.72 23.04 -32.85
N LEU A 8 -3.48 23.84 -32.14
CA LEU A 8 -4.38 24.85 -32.78
C LEU A 8 -3.79 26.23 -32.58
N TYR A 9 -3.49 26.91 -33.67
CA TYR A 9 -3.03 28.28 -33.67
C TYR A 9 -4.17 29.20 -34.16
N LEU A 10 -4.59 30.13 -33.30
CA LEU A 10 -5.53 31.17 -33.69
C LEU A 10 -4.74 32.32 -34.29
N ASP A 11 -4.88 32.51 -35.60
CA ASP A 11 -4.27 33.64 -36.31
C ASP A 11 -4.96 34.93 -35.84
N PRO A 12 -4.24 35.86 -35.21
CA PRO A 12 -4.83 37.10 -34.70
C PRO A 12 -5.24 38.07 -35.79
N GLN A 13 -4.71 37.93 -37.01
CA GLN A 13 -5.04 38.83 -38.15
C GLN A 13 -6.32 38.37 -38.85
N THR A 14 -6.52 37.05 -38.97
CA THR A 14 -7.67 36.49 -39.72
C THR A 14 -8.78 35.98 -38.83
N GLY A 15 -8.52 35.81 -37.53
CA GLY A 15 -9.43 35.17 -36.57
C GLY A 15 -9.72 33.71 -36.86
N LYS A 16 -8.87 33.05 -37.63
CA LYS A 16 -9.02 31.63 -38.02
C LYS A 16 -8.09 30.73 -37.24
N PHE A 17 -8.58 29.55 -36.93
CA PHE A 17 -7.75 28.50 -36.38
C PHE A 17 -6.98 27.78 -37.49
N HIS A 18 -5.67 27.62 -37.28
CA HIS A 18 -4.80 26.79 -38.07
C HIS A 18 -4.46 25.52 -37.33
N PHE A 19 -4.56 24.40 -38.02
CA PHE A 19 -4.29 23.10 -37.50
C PHE A 19 -2.82 22.72 -37.74
N LEU A 20 -2.03 22.52 -36.70
CA LEU A 20 -0.62 22.15 -36.78
C LEU A 20 -0.49 20.67 -36.41
N PRO A 21 -0.27 19.76 -37.40
CA PRO A 21 -0.10 18.34 -37.11
C PRO A 21 1.25 18.09 -36.41
N GLY A 22 1.25 17.14 -35.44
CA GLY A 22 2.42 16.62 -34.76
C GLY A 22 2.52 15.09 -34.90
N ASP A 23 3.62 14.50 -34.43
CA ASP A 23 3.87 13.04 -34.36
C ASP A 23 3.60 12.31 -35.67
N LEU A 24 4.18 12.81 -36.76
CA LEU A 24 3.99 12.23 -38.10
C LEU A 24 4.65 10.87 -38.27
N GLU A 25 5.59 10.48 -37.42
CA GLU A 25 6.25 9.17 -37.37
C GLU A 25 5.28 8.01 -37.18
N PHE A 26 4.13 8.26 -36.58
CA PHE A 26 3.07 7.26 -36.42
C PHE A 26 2.06 7.20 -37.55
N SER A 27 2.32 7.93 -38.65
CA SER A 27 1.49 7.90 -39.86
C SER A 27 1.71 6.61 -40.68
N LEU A 28 1.01 6.47 -41.79
CA LEU A 28 1.15 5.39 -42.76
C LEU A 28 0.93 3.98 -42.17
N ALA A 29 -0.06 3.84 -41.29
CA ALA A 29 -0.41 2.61 -40.62
C ALA A 29 0.64 2.03 -39.66
N ASN A 30 1.55 2.88 -39.18
CA ASN A 30 2.65 2.48 -38.28
C ASN A 30 2.27 2.55 -36.78
N PHE A 31 1.03 2.91 -36.43
CA PHE A 31 0.59 2.98 -35.01
C PHE A 31 -0.21 1.73 -34.59
N LEU A 32 0.50 0.63 -34.44
CA LEU A 32 -0.08 -0.68 -34.19
C LEU A 32 -0.88 -0.84 -32.87
N LEU A 33 -0.81 0.14 -31.98
CA LEU A 33 -1.63 0.19 -30.76
C LEU A 33 -3.14 0.40 -31.07
N MET A 34 -3.47 0.95 -32.24
CA MET A 34 -4.87 1.19 -32.65
C MET A 34 -5.49 0.08 -33.48
N GLY A 35 -4.70 -0.87 -33.90
CA GLY A 35 -5.11 -1.98 -34.76
C GLY A 35 -3.95 -2.58 -35.52
N SER A 36 -4.17 -3.72 -36.19
CA SER A 36 -3.16 -4.26 -37.11
C SER A 36 -2.86 -3.27 -38.24
N ALA A 37 -1.70 -3.41 -38.90
CA ALA A 37 -1.35 -2.57 -40.05
C ALA A 37 -2.44 -2.60 -41.14
N GLU A 38 -3.06 -3.75 -41.39
CA GLU A 38 -4.16 -3.89 -42.35
C GLU A 38 -5.42 -3.13 -41.92
N GLN A 39 -5.79 -3.22 -40.64
CA GLN A 39 -6.90 -2.45 -40.07
C GLN A 39 -6.65 -0.94 -40.17
N LEU A 40 -5.41 -0.50 -39.90
CA LEU A 40 -5.05 0.92 -39.99
C LEU A 40 -4.99 1.41 -41.43
N MET A 41 -4.70 0.56 -42.41
CA MET A 41 -4.83 0.93 -43.81
C MET A 41 -6.31 1.09 -44.25
N ASP A 42 -7.26 0.44 -43.52
CA ASP A 42 -8.70 0.60 -43.76
C ASP A 42 -9.37 1.62 -42.83
N LEU A 43 -8.62 2.49 -42.19
CA LEU A 43 -9.12 3.41 -41.18
C LEU A 43 -10.29 4.26 -41.69
N SER A 44 -11.36 4.40 -40.89
CA SER A 44 -12.56 5.17 -41.24
C SER A 44 -12.24 6.63 -41.55
N LEU A 45 -12.83 7.17 -42.61
CA LEU A 45 -12.70 8.59 -42.97
C LEU A 45 -13.46 9.50 -41.99
N THR A 46 -14.55 9.02 -41.40
CA THR A 46 -15.42 9.81 -40.53
C THR A 46 -15.17 9.58 -39.05
N LYS A 47 -14.60 8.45 -38.69
CA LYS A 47 -14.29 8.11 -37.29
C LYS A 47 -12.94 7.36 -37.19
N PRO A 48 -11.81 8.04 -37.52
CA PRO A 48 -10.47 7.44 -37.53
C PRO A 48 -9.82 7.36 -36.12
N TYR A 49 -10.57 7.49 -35.04
CA TYR A 49 -10.14 7.55 -33.66
C TYR A 49 -10.97 6.65 -32.77
N PRO A 50 -10.38 6.16 -31.65
CA PRO A 50 -11.11 5.35 -30.71
C PRO A 50 -12.03 6.21 -29.82
N GLY A 51 -13.16 5.62 -29.42
CA GLY A 51 -14.10 6.25 -28.48
C GLY A 51 -14.79 7.50 -28.99
N GLU A 52 -15.08 8.42 -28.08
CA GLU A 52 -15.64 9.73 -28.36
C GLU A 52 -14.52 10.79 -28.44
N ASN A 53 -14.54 11.61 -29.50
CA ASN A 53 -13.68 12.76 -29.59
C ASN A 53 -14.56 14.00 -29.83
N LYS A 54 -14.77 14.78 -28.76
CA LYS A 54 -15.76 15.86 -28.72
C LYS A 54 -15.66 16.85 -29.90
N LEU A 55 -14.44 17.22 -30.30
CA LEU A 55 -14.27 18.19 -31.37
C LEU A 55 -14.66 17.67 -32.77
N PRO A 56 -14.04 16.59 -33.30
CA PRO A 56 -14.44 16.05 -34.60
C PRO A 56 -15.85 15.48 -34.60
N ASP A 57 -16.31 14.85 -33.53
CA ASP A 57 -17.69 14.29 -33.45
C ASP A 57 -18.72 15.41 -33.57
N ARG A 58 -18.54 16.56 -32.88
CA ARG A 58 -19.43 17.70 -32.96
C ARG A 58 -19.34 18.43 -34.31
N LEU A 59 -18.13 18.58 -34.87
CA LEU A 59 -17.94 19.22 -36.16
C LEU A 59 -18.54 18.42 -37.30
N LEU A 60 -18.30 17.09 -37.33
CA LEU A 60 -18.84 16.21 -38.39
C LEU A 60 -20.33 15.93 -38.24
N ALA A 61 -20.93 16.16 -37.08
CA ALA A 61 -22.39 16.15 -36.90
C ALA A 61 -23.07 17.33 -37.61
N ILE A 62 -22.35 18.41 -37.89
CA ILE A 62 -22.89 19.56 -38.65
C ILE A 62 -22.87 19.22 -40.14
N LYS A 63 -24.03 19.05 -40.74
CA LYS A 63 -24.19 18.63 -42.15
C LYS A 63 -23.29 19.39 -43.11
N ARG A 64 -23.29 20.74 -43.05
CA ARG A 64 -22.45 21.60 -43.88
C ARG A 64 -20.95 21.31 -43.71
N VAL A 65 -20.52 20.95 -42.50
CA VAL A 65 -19.10 20.64 -42.21
C VAL A 65 -18.74 19.28 -42.76
N SER A 66 -19.59 18.27 -42.56
CA SER A 66 -19.34 16.91 -43.07
C SER A 66 -19.36 16.87 -44.60
N GLU A 67 -20.25 17.58 -45.27
CA GLU A 67 -20.28 17.71 -46.73
C GLU A 67 -18.98 18.37 -47.26
N LYS A 68 -18.58 19.47 -46.64
CA LYS A 68 -17.33 20.15 -47.00
C LYS A 68 -16.10 19.25 -46.74
N TYR A 69 -16.09 18.54 -45.65
CA TYR A 69 -15.01 17.57 -45.34
C TYR A 69 -14.93 16.50 -46.42
N ARG A 70 -16.08 15.91 -46.81
CA ARG A 70 -16.14 14.91 -47.86
C ARG A 70 -15.62 15.42 -49.20
N THR A 71 -16.01 16.61 -49.61
CA THR A 71 -15.53 17.26 -50.86
C THR A 71 -14.02 17.46 -50.82
N ILE A 72 -13.45 17.84 -49.67
CA ILE A 72 -12.00 17.99 -49.51
C ILE A 72 -11.31 16.65 -49.64
N VAL A 73 -11.84 15.59 -49.03
CA VAL A 73 -11.28 14.23 -49.12
C VAL A 73 -11.32 13.72 -50.55
N GLU A 74 -12.43 13.90 -51.26
CA GLU A 74 -12.56 13.55 -52.69
C GLU A 74 -11.52 14.26 -53.55
N LYS A 75 -11.32 15.57 -53.32
CA LYS A 75 -10.29 16.35 -54.00
C LYS A 75 -8.87 15.88 -53.68
N LEU A 76 -8.55 15.63 -52.44
CA LEU A 76 -7.25 15.12 -52.04
C LEU A 76 -6.98 13.72 -52.59
N PHE A 77 -7.99 12.87 -52.63
CA PHE A 77 -7.88 11.53 -53.20
C PHE A 77 -7.63 11.59 -54.72
N ALA A 78 -8.23 12.49 -55.42
CA ALA A 78 -8.03 12.69 -56.86
C ALA A 78 -6.72 13.39 -57.21
N THR A 79 -6.05 14.05 -56.25
CA THR A 79 -4.86 14.88 -56.52
C THR A 79 -3.65 14.48 -55.69
N ALA A 80 -3.53 14.96 -54.46
CA ALA A 80 -2.38 14.75 -53.61
C ALA A 80 -2.19 13.27 -53.18
N PHE A 81 -3.28 12.53 -53.05
CA PHE A 81 -3.29 11.12 -52.69
C PHE A 81 -3.63 10.20 -53.88
N ALA A 82 -3.44 10.68 -55.12
CA ALA A 82 -3.59 9.84 -56.30
C ALA A 82 -2.57 8.73 -56.30
N SER A 83 -3.07 7.47 -56.40
CA SER A 83 -2.24 6.25 -56.24
C SER A 83 -1.04 6.23 -57.19
N ASP A 84 -1.26 6.52 -58.48
CA ASP A 84 -0.21 6.51 -59.51
C ASP A 84 0.90 7.52 -59.23
N ARG A 85 0.52 8.69 -58.72
CA ARG A 85 1.46 9.75 -58.35
C ARG A 85 2.31 9.32 -57.15
N LEU A 86 1.66 8.82 -56.09
CA LEU A 86 2.37 8.39 -54.88
C LEU A 86 3.28 7.22 -55.15
N LEU A 87 2.88 6.26 -55.97
CA LEU A 87 3.69 5.13 -56.37
C LEU A 87 4.95 5.56 -57.17
N ALA A 88 4.80 6.56 -58.04
CA ALA A 88 5.92 7.15 -58.79
C ALA A 88 6.90 7.92 -57.86
N GLU A 89 6.36 8.66 -56.88
CA GLU A 89 7.16 9.34 -55.83
C GLU A 89 7.92 8.34 -54.96
N ILE A 90 7.27 7.22 -54.55
CA ILE A 90 7.94 6.14 -53.80
C ILE A 90 9.09 5.54 -54.63
N GLU A 91 8.88 5.23 -55.91
CA GLU A 91 9.92 4.70 -56.79
C GLU A 91 11.11 5.65 -56.91
N ALA A 92 10.86 6.96 -57.08
CA ALA A 92 11.90 7.95 -57.15
C ALA A 92 12.72 8.04 -55.85
N ILE A 93 12.05 7.99 -54.67
CA ILE A 93 12.69 8.01 -53.34
C ILE A 93 13.49 6.72 -53.14
N GLU A 94 12.95 5.56 -53.46
CA GLU A 94 13.65 4.28 -53.33
C GLU A 94 14.93 4.25 -54.19
N LYS A 95 14.86 4.70 -55.42
CA LYS A 95 15.99 4.83 -56.30
C LYS A 95 17.06 5.80 -55.77
N ALA A 96 16.63 6.95 -55.26
CA ALA A 96 17.56 7.94 -54.71
C ALA A 96 18.24 7.46 -53.42
N THR A 97 17.55 6.67 -52.59
CA THR A 97 18.03 6.21 -51.29
C THR A 97 18.72 4.84 -51.33
N GLN A 98 18.64 4.10 -52.42
CA GLN A 98 19.15 2.74 -52.57
C GLN A 98 20.63 2.60 -52.14
N PRO A 99 21.59 3.47 -52.54
CA PRO A 99 22.99 3.30 -52.13
C PRO A 99 23.18 3.46 -50.58
N VAL A 100 22.37 4.29 -49.93
CA VAL A 100 22.45 4.50 -48.49
C VAL A 100 21.82 3.33 -47.76
N ARG A 101 20.68 2.80 -48.22
CA ARG A 101 19.99 1.62 -47.66
C ARG A 101 20.89 0.36 -47.80
N GLU A 102 21.59 0.17 -48.91
CA GLU A 102 22.54 -0.93 -49.08
C GLU A 102 23.72 -0.83 -48.10
N LYS A 103 24.22 0.39 -47.89
CA LYS A 103 25.27 0.64 -46.89
C LYS A 103 24.78 0.40 -45.46
N GLU A 104 23.58 0.83 -45.16
CA GLU A 104 22.91 0.59 -43.86
C GLU A 104 22.68 -0.92 -43.64
N ALA A 105 22.15 -1.64 -44.62
CA ALA A 105 21.93 -3.08 -44.55
C ALA A 105 23.22 -3.85 -44.26
N LYS A 106 24.32 -3.49 -44.91
CA LYS A 106 25.65 -4.06 -44.65
C LYS A 106 26.13 -3.74 -43.22
N ALA A 107 25.91 -2.51 -42.74
CA ALA A 107 26.27 -2.12 -41.39
C ALA A 107 25.42 -2.83 -40.30
N VAL A 108 24.15 -3.06 -40.58
CA VAL A 108 23.23 -3.80 -39.69
C VAL A 108 23.61 -5.28 -39.65
N ALA A 109 23.88 -5.89 -40.82
CA ALA A 109 24.37 -7.27 -40.90
C ALA A 109 25.69 -7.48 -40.13
N ALA A 110 26.65 -6.56 -40.27
CA ALA A 110 27.90 -6.62 -39.53
C ALA A 110 27.74 -6.46 -38.00
N ARG A 111 26.70 -5.78 -37.55
CA ARG A 111 26.35 -5.68 -36.12
C ARG A 111 25.69 -6.96 -35.59
N SER A 112 24.91 -7.67 -36.40
CA SER A 112 24.22 -8.90 -35.97
C SER A 112 25.17 -10.05 -35.69
N GLU A 113 26.35 -10.07 -36.29
CA GLU A 113 27.41 -11.06 -36.04
C GLU A 113 28.16 -10.80 -34.72
N GLN A 114 28.11 -9.56 -34.17
CA GLN A 114 28.79 -9.18 -32.93
C GLN A 114 27.80 -9.02 -31.73
N ALA A 115 26.50 -9.09 -31.95
CA ALA A 115 25.47 -8.85 -30.94
C ALA A 115 24.97 -10.16 -30.31
N THR A 116 25.85 -10.91 -29.66
CA THR A 116 25.47 -11.71 -28.50
C THR A 116 25.55 -10.84 -27.27
N GLY A 117 24.69 -9.82 -27.15
CA GLY A 117 24.61 -8.96 -25.99
C GLY A 117 24.06 -7.57 -26.32
N PHE A 118 22.82 -7.36 -26.00
CA PHE A 118 22.17 -6.04 -25.85
C PHE A 118 22.23 -5.07 -27.05
N GLY A 119 21.36 -5.27 -27.99
CA GLY A 119 21.05 -4.31 -29.08
C GLY A 119 19.86 -3.41 -28.73
N GLY A 120 19.96 -2.15 -29.10
CA GLY A 120 19.13 -1.03 -28.81
C GLY A 120 17.62 -1.23 -28.98
N GLY A 121 16.89 -0.79 -27.98
CA GLY A 121 15.45 -0.82 -27.95
C GLY A 121 14.80 0.30 -28.73
N GLY A 122 14.24 -0.06 -29.88
CA GLY A 122 13.01 0.57 -30.32
C GLY A 122 11.85 -0.13 -29.62
N LEU A 123 10.73 0.56 -29.43
CA LEU A 123 9.47 0.07 -28.86
C LEU A 123 9.03 -1.26 -29.48
N GLY A 124 9.36 -2.39 -28.85
CA GLY A 124 8.94 -3.72 -29.29
C GLY A 124 9.83 -4.83 -28.77
N GLY A 125 9.21 -5.82 -28.10
CA GLY A 125 9.88 -7.01 -27.57
C GLY A 125 10.61 -7.84 -28.64
N GLY A 126 11.50 -8.74 -28.22
CA GLY A 126 12.46 -9.55 -28.99
C GLY A 126 11.91 -10.57 -30.00
N GLY A 127 10.88 -10.22 -30.73
CA GLY A 127 10.56 -10.74 -32.05
C GLY A 127 11.13 -9.80 -33.13
N PRO A 128 11.23 -10.22 -34.38
CA PRO A 128 11.52 -9.29 -35.45
C PRO A 128 10.56 -8.12 -35.32
N ALA A 129 11.14 -6.88 -35.22
CA ALA A 129 10.34 -5.65 -35.11
C ALA A 129 9.20 -5.75 -36.12
N PRO A 130 7.94 -5.46 -35.75
CA PRO A 130 6.85 -5.42 -36.72
C PRO A 130 7.31 -4.46 -37.83
N GLN A 131 7.59 -5.01 -38.99
CA GLN A 131 8.06 -4.16 -40.10
C GLN A 131 6.93 -3.21 -40.44
N ALA A 132 7.26 -1.91 -40.52
CA ALA A 132 6.35 -0.92 -41.05
C ALA A 132 5.80 -1.45 -42.37
N PRO A 133 4.49 -1.33 -42.62
CA PRO A 133 3.93 -1.84 -43.87
C PRO A 133 4.68 -1.22 -45.03
N ASP A 134 4.98 -2.04 -46.05
CA ASP A 134 5.55 -1.57 -47.27
C ASP A 134 4.74 -0.39 -47.84
N LEU A 135 5.38 0.70 -48.13
CA LEU A 135 4.74 1.95 -48.58
C LEU A 135 3.88 1.73 -49.85
N ARG A 136 4.27 0.83 -50.75
CA ARG A 136 3.48 0.50 -51.94
C ARG A 136 2.18 -0.21 -51.54
N SER A 137 2.27 -1.19 -50.66
CA SER A 137 1.10 -1.88 -50.10
C SER A 137 0.20 -0.92 -49.35
N PHE A 138 0.75 0.02 -48.57
CA PHE A 138 -0.03 1.06 -47.88
C PHE A 138 -0.82 1.90 -48.89
N VAL A 139 -0.15 2.46 -49.92
CA VAL A 139 -0.81 3.32 -50.93
C VAL A 139 -1.92 2.56 -51.64
N GLN A 140 -1.67 1.33 -52.09
CA GLN A 140 -2.66 0.52 -52.78
C GLN A 140 -3.87 0.18 -51.92
N LYS A 141 -3.66 -0.35 -50.72
CA LYS A 141 -4.74 -0.77 -49.82
C LYS A 141 -5.49 0.44 -49.27
N ARG A 142 -4.80 1.52 -48.89
CA ARG A 142 -5.46 2.75 -48.41
C ARG A 142 -6.26 3.41 -49.51
N SER A 143 -5.77 3.46 -50.75
CA SER A 143 -6.51 4.01 -51.88
C SER A 143 -7.78 3.21 -52.18
N ALA A 144 -7.71 1.88 -52.15
CA ALA A 144 -8.89 1.02 -52.31
C ALA A 144 -9.93 1.25 -51.20
N SER A 145 -9.46 1.35 -49.95
CA SER A 145 -10.31 1.67 -48.77
C SER A 145 -11.01 3.01 -48.90
N VAL A 146 -10.25 4.09 -49.24
CA VAL A 146 -10.80 5.44 -49.41
C VAL A 146 -11.82 5.46 -50.53
N ALA A 147 -11.55 4.83 -51.68
CA ALA A 147 -12.50 4.69 -52.77
C ALA A 147 -13.82 4.02 -52.37
N ALA A 148 -13.72 2.87 -51.64
CA ALA A 148 -14.89 2.15 -51.14
C ALA A 148 -15.71 2.99 -50.13
N GLN A 149 -15.04 3.75 -49.26
CA GLN A 149 -15.70 4.60 -48.29
C GLN A 149 -16.38 5.84 -48.97
N LEU A 150 -15.76 6.43 -49.95
CA LEU A 150 -16.36 7.49 -50.74
C LEU A 150 -17.53 7.02 -51.60
N ALA A 151 -17.48 5.79 -52.10
CA ALA A 151 -18.58 5.13 -52.79
C ALA A 151 -19.72 4.68 -51.84
N GLY A 152 -19.49 4.72 -50.53
CA GLY A 152 -20.49 4.26 -49.53
C GLY A 152 -20.60 2.75 -49.39
N THR A 153 -19.71 1.96 -50.01
CA THR A 153 -19.69 0.49 -49.95
C THR A 153 -18.89 -0.05 -48.73
N SER A 154 -18.15 0.80 -48.04
CA SER A 154 -17.47 0.52 -46.79
C SER A 154 -17.63 1.69 -45.80
N LYS A 155 -17.59 1.40 -44.52
CA LYS A 155 -17.50 2.40 -43.43
C LYS A 155 -16.05 2.59 -42.97
N GLY A 156 -15.13 1.75 -43.41
CA GLY A 156 -13.77 1.66 -42.92
C GLY A 156 -13.69 1.12 -41.49
N PHE A 157 -12.48 0.83 -41.07
CA PHE A 157 -12.16 0.38 -39.71
C PHE A 157 -12.27 1.54 -38.73
N VAL A 158 -13.04 1.34 -37.67
CA VAL A 158 -13.11 2.27 -36.52
C VAL A 158 -12.30 1.61 -35.40
N PRO A 159 -11.21 2.27 -34.92
CA PRO A 159 -10.45 1.77 -33.79
C PRO A 159 -11.38 1.58 -32.59
N ARG A 160 -11.16 0.52 -31.84
CA ARG A 160 -11.90 0.34 -30.58
C ARG A 160 -11.51 1.47 -29.64
N PRO A 161 -12.43 1.98 -28.81
CA PRO A 161 -12.04 2.85 -27.73
C PRO A 161 -10.82 2.24 -27.04
N PHE A 162 -9.82 3.08 -26.70
CA PHE A 162 -8.89 2.72 -25.65
C PHE A 162 -9.74 2.52 -24.39
N GLY A 163 -10.32 1.34 -24.28
CA GLY A 163 -10.44 0.77 -22.98
C GLY A 163 -8.99 0.64 -22.49
N PRO A 164 -8.70 0.72 -21.22
CA PRO A 164 -7.42 0.19 -20.80
C PRO A 164 -7.28 -1.13 -21.55
N PRO A 165 -6.18 -1.40 -22.25
CA PRO A 165 -5.97 -2.72 -22.80
C PRO A 165 -6.34 -3.64 -21.65
N ALA A 166 -7.01 -4.72 -21.94
CA ALA A 166 -7.23 -5.74 -20.93
C ALA A 166 -5.86 -6.04 -20.31
N GLY A 167 -5.53 -5.34 -19.18
CA GLY A 167 -4.17 -5.16 -18.72
C GLY A 167 -3.87 -3.65 -18.59
N GLY A 168 -4.01 -3.08 -17.36
CA GLY A 168 -3.90 -1.66 -17.06
C GLY A 168 -2.59 -1.00 -17.51
N PHE A 169 -2.58 0.32 -17.52
CA PHE A 169 -1.41 1.16 -17.80
C PHE A 169 -0.32 1.02 -16.73
N GLY A 170 0.51 -0.03 -16.91
CA GLY A 170 1.93 0.11 -16.63
C GLY A 170 2.63 0.43 -17.96
N PRO A 171 3.81 1.03 -18.02
CA PRO A 171 4.63 0.93 -19.20
C PRO A 171 4.58 -0.53 -19.61
N PRO A 172 4.52 -0.87 -20.93
CA PRO A 172 4.93 -2.19 -21.32
C PRO A 172 6.33 -2.31 -20.71
N GLY A 173 6.37 -2.85 -19.50
CA GLY A 173 7.58 -3.30 -18.90
C GLY A 173 8.20 -4.11 -20.01
N ARG A 174 9.46 -4.11 -20.15
CA ARG A 174 10.19 -5.04 -20.99
C ARG A 174 9.65 -6.46 -20.71
N GLY A 175 8.45 -6.73 -21.19
CA GLY A 175 7.77 -7.98 -21.22
C GLY A 175 8.27 -8.74 -22.43
N GLY A 176 9.52 -9.03 -22.43
CA GLY A 176 9.89 -10.36 -22.84
C GLY A 176 9.17 -11.25 -21.82
N SER A 177 8.33 -12.18 -22.27
CA SER A 177 7.74 -13.18 -21.41
C SER A 177 8.85 -13.64 -20.46
N ALA A 178 8.70 -13.35 -19.15
CA ALA A 178 9.72 -13.74 -18.20
C ALA A 178 9.95 -15.21 -18.44
N GLN A 179 11.19 -15.63 -18.67
CA GLN A 179 11.43 -17.05 -18.80
C GLN A 179 11.03 -17.73 -17.50
N PRO A 180 10.39 -18.89 -17.54
CA PRO A 180 10.14 -19.66 -16.34
C PRO A 180 11.41 -19.71 -15.51
N ILE A 181 11.30 -19.62 -14.21
CA ILE A 181 12.48 -19.76 -13.36
C ILE A 181 12.94 -21.22 -13.43
N ASP A 182 14.22 -21.41 -13.74
CA ASP A 182 14.88 -22.72 -13.65
C ASP A 182 15.67 -22.84 -12.33
N GLU A 183 16.14 -24.02 -12.04
CA GLU A 183 16.90 -24.33 -10.81
C GLU A 183 18.18 -23.48 -10.68
N ALA A 184 18.85 -23.17 -11.78
CA ALA A 184 20.07 -22.36 -11.76
C ALA A 184 19.75 -20.92 -11.36
N THR A 185 18.75 -20.31 -12.01
CA THR A 185 18.28 -18.97 -11.71
C THR A 185 17.70 -18.89 -10.30
N PHE A 186 17.01 -19.95 -9.84
CA PHE A 186 16.50 -20.01 -8.47
C PHE A 186 17.64 -19.93 -7.46
N ARG A 187 18.68 -20.76 -7.61
CA ARG A 187 19.85 -20.79 -6.72
C ARG A 187 20.65 -19.48 -6.72
N GLU A 188 20.66 -18.76 -7.83
CA GLU A 188 21.29 -17.43 -7.91
C GLU A 188 20.50 -16.35 -7.20
N SER A 189 19.15 -16.41 -7.28
CA SER A 189 18.26 -15.36 -6.82
C SER A 189 17.71 -15.57 -5.41
N VAL A 190 17.72 -16.80 -4.89
CA VAL A 190 17.23 -17.14 -3.55
C VAL A 190 18.38 -17.51 -2.64
N ARG A 191 18.51 -16.82 -1.51
CA ARG A 191 19.58 -17.04 -0.52
C ARG A 191 18.97 -17.12 0.87
N VAL A 192 19.31 -18.19 1.58
CA VAL A 192 18.92 -18.47 2.96
C VAL A 192 20.14 -18.46 3.88
N PRO A 193 19.97 -18.35 5.21
CA PRO A 193 21.07 -18.55 6.17
C PRO A 193 21.72 -19.92 6.01
N PRO A 194 22.98 -20.09 6.45
CA PRO A 194 23.72 -21.36 6.29
C PRO A 194 23.08 -22.54 7.00
N GLU A 195 22.18 -22.32 7.96
CA GLU A 195 21.44 -23.37 8.70
C GLU A 195 20.24 -23.91 7.91
N PHE A 196 19.88 -23.27 6.80
CA PHE A 196 18.70 -23.60 5.99
C PHE A 196 19.08 -24.02 4.57
N GLU A 197 18.12 -24.63 3.92
CA GLU A 197 18.13 -24.90 2.49
C GLU A 197 16.81 -24.47 1.87
N ALA A 198 16.85 -24.13 0.58
CA ALA A 198 15.67 -23.72 -0.18
C ALA A 198 15.55 -24.55 -1.45
N THR A 199 14.34 -24.97 -1.79
CA THR A 199 13.98 -25.68 -3.02
C THR A 199 12.96 -24.91 -3.81
N LEU A 200 12.99 -25.01 -5.14
CA LEU A 200 11.98 -24.47 -6.04
C LEU A 200 10.77 -25.42 -5.98
N PHE A 201 9.79 -25.09 -5.14
CA PHE A 201 8.64 -25.95 -4.89
C PHE A 201 7.67 -25.97 -6.08
N ALA A 202 7.27 -24.79 -6.57
CA ALA A 202 6.38 -24.68 -7.70
C ALA A 202 6.68 -23.43 -8.52
N ALA A 203 6.55 -23.52 -9.84
CA ALA A 203 6.83 -22.45 -10.77
C ALA A 203 5.86 -22.47 -11.97
N PRO A 204 5.80 -21.41 -12.76
CA PRO A 204 5.06 -21.42 -14.01
C PRO A 204 5.47 -22.57 -14.95
N PRO A 205 4.53 -23.17 -15.70
CA PRO A 205 3.14 -22.73 -15.86
C PRO A 205 2.19 -23.18 -14.75
N THR A 206 2.68 -23.98 -13.78
CA THR A 206 1.85 -24.62 -12.76
C THR A 206 1.30 -23.61 -11.76
N VAL A 207 2.17 -22.71 -11.27
CA VAL A 207 1.80 -21.61 -10.36
C VAL A 207 2.29 -20.30 -10.97
N ASN A 208 1.38 -19.36 -11.19
CA ASN A 208 1.65 -18.05 -11.80
C ASN A 208 1.01 -16.93 -10.95
N TYR A 209 1.71 -15.83 -10.66
CA TYR A 209 1.24 -14.74 -9.79
C TYR A 209 0.75 -15.18 -8.39
N PRO A 210 1.54 -15.93 -7.61
CA PRO A 210 1.13 -16.33 -6.28
C PRO A 210 1.13 -15.14 -5.30
N VAL A 211 0.00 -14.94 -4.59
CA VAL A 211 -0.22 -13.80 -3.69
C VAL A 211 -0.14 -14.19 -2.23
N ALA A 212 -0.86 -15.24 -1.83
CA ALA A 212 -0.94 -15.73 -0.47
C ALA A 212 -0.84 -17.25 -0.44
N ILE A 213 -0.43 -17.80 0.69
CA ILE A 213 -0.30 -19.24 0.92
C ILE A 213 -0.97 -19.60 2.25
N ALA A 214 -1.62 -20.77 2.29
CA ALA A 214 -2.00 -21.47 3.50
C ALA A 214 -1.50 -22.91 3.42
N ALA A 215 -0.81 -23.38 4.45
CA ALA A 215 -0.27 -24.73 4.51
C ALA A 215 -1.21 -25.66 5.29
N GLU A 216 -1.47 -26.83 4.72
CA GLU A 216 -2.04 -27.95 5.47
C GLU A 216 -0.98 -28.52 6.43
N PRO A 217 -1.39 -29.09 7.56
CA PRO A 217 -0.43 -29.76 8.46
C PRO A 217 0.39 -30.84 7.78
N SER A 218 -0.15 -31.49 6.76
CA SER A 218 0.47 -32.56 5.98
C SER A 218 1.54 -32.11 4.99
N GLY A 219 1.63 -30.81 4.69
CA GLY A 219 2.57 -30.22 3.73
C GLY A 219 1.98 -29.91 2.37
N ALA A 220 0.70 -30.23 2.10
CA ALA A 220 0.00 -29.64 0.97
C ALA A 220 -0.24 -28.15 1.22
N ILE A 221 -0.26 -27.35 0.16
CA ILE A 221 -0.49 -25.89 0.29
C ILE A 221 -1.60 -25.41 -0.63
N TYR A 222 -2.33 -24.42 -0.14
CA TYR A 222 -3.26 -23.63 -0.92
C TYR A 222 -2.58 -22.34 -1.34
N VAL A 223 -2.51 -22.08 -2.64
CA VAL A 223 -1.87 -20.89 -3.21
C VAL A 223 -2.93 -20.02 -3.85
N ALA A 224 -3.12 -18.83 -3.31
CA ALA A 224 -3.92 -17.81 -3.94
C ALA A 224 -3.14 -17.21 -5.13
N VAL A 225 -3.75 -17.24 -6.30
CA VAL A 225 -3.17 -16.75 -7.55
C VAL A 225 -4.04 -15.63 -8.09
N ASP A 226 -3.46 -14.47 -8.41
CA ASP A 226 -4.15 -13.34 -9.02
C ASP A 226 -3.42 -12.87 -10.28
N GLU A 227 -3.75 -13.48 -11.41
CA GLU A 227 -3.19 -13.15 -12.72
C GLU A 227 -3.63 -11.79 -13.25
N GLN A 228 -4.47 -11.05 -12.52
CA GLN A 228 -4.81 -9.68 -12.88
C GLN A 228 -3.71 -8.67 -12.48
N GLY A 229 -2.88 -9.00 -11.50
CA GLY A 229 -1.99 -8.05 -10.83
C GLY A 229 -2.76 -7.14 -9.85
N SER A 230 -2.05 -6.29 -9.12
CA SER A 230 -2.66 -5.45 -8.08
C SER A 230 -3.64 -4.40 -8.61
N LEU A 231 -3.40 -3.87 -9.79
CA LEU A 231 -4.23 -2.84 -10.43
C LEU A 231 -5.08 -3.38 -11.60
N GLY A 232 -5.03 -4.68 -11.87
CA GLY A 232 -5.82 -5.30 -12.92
C GLY A 232 -7.31 -5.37 -12.57
N ARG A 233 -8.15 -5.42 -13.61
CA ARG A 233 -9.60 -5.40 -13.50
C ARG A 233 -10.26 -6.37 -14.50
N THR A 234 -9.48 -7.30 -15.04
CA THR A 234 -9.98 -8.29 -16.01
C THR A 234 -10.54 -9.48 -15.27
N PRO A 235 -11.85 -9.76 -15.35
CA PRO A 235 -12.44 -10.92 -14.66
C PRO A 235 -11.83 -12.25 -15.10
N GLY A 236 -11.83 -13.23 -14.17
CA GLY A 236 -11.37 -14.60 -14.42
C GLY A 236 -9.89 -14.86 -14.18
N GLY A 237 -9.12 -13.85 -13.69
CA GLY A 237 -7.69 -13.98 -13.41
C GLY A 237 -7.34 -14.55 -12.04
N GLY A 238 -8.32 -14.76 -11.16
CA GLY A 238 -8.10 -15.21 -9.80
C GLY A 238 -8.50 -16.67 -9.55
N LYS A 239 -7.73 -17.38 -8.75
CA LYS A 239 -8.01 -18.78 -8.35
C LYS A 239 -7.23 -19.17 -7.10
N ILE A 240 -7.68 -20.23 -6.44
CA ILE A 240 -6.95 -20.93 -5.40
C ILE A 240 -6.47 -22.26 -5.98
N LEU A 241 -5.19 -22.53 -5.88
CA LEU A 241 -4.58 -23.79 -6.29
C LEU A 241 -4.28 -24.62 -5.04
N ARG A 242 -4.57 -25.93 -5.06
CA ARG A 242 -4.06 -26.90 -4.10
C ARG A 242 -2.85 -27.59 -4.70
N CYS A 243 -1.70 -27.49 -4.05
CA CYS A 243 -0.41 -28.01 -4.51
C CYS A 243 0.07 -29.09 -3.51
N VAL A 244 0.39 -30.28 -4.00
CA VAL A 244 0.79 -31.44 -3.19
C VAL A 244 2.12 -31.99 -3.69
N ASP A 245 3.07 -32.13 -2.78
CA ASP A 245 4.32 -32.89 -2.91
C ASP A 245 4.06 -34.26 -2.25
N LYS A 246 4.07 -35.33 -3.05
CA LYS A 246 3.68 -36.68 -2.61
C LYS A 246 4.82 -37.50 -2.07
N ASP A 247 6.04 -37.24 -2.55
CA ASP A 247 7.22 -37.99 -2.20
C ASP A 247 8.22 -37.20 -1.35
N ASP A 248 7.83 -35.98 -0.96
CA ASP A 248 8.59 -35.03 -0.11
C ASP A 248 9.96 -34.64 -0.68
N ASP A 249 10.09 -34.64 -2.02
CA ASP A 249 11.34 -34.22 -2.68
C ASP A 249 11.49 -32.68 -2.74
N GLY A 250 10.48 -31.93 -2.32
CA GLY A 250 10.48 -30.47 -2.30
C GLY A 250 9.93 -29.85 -3.55
N LYS A 251 9.30 -30.62 -4.41
CA LYS A 251 8.66 -30.18 -5.64
C LYS A 251 7.20 -30.62 -5.67
N VAL A 252 6.39 -29.80 -6.29
CA VAL A 252 4.97 -30.11 -6.44
C VAL A 252 4.76 -31.22 -7.51
N ASP A 253 4.08 -32.31 -7.11
CA ASP A 253 3.68 -33.39 -8.02
C ASP A 253 2.28 -33.17 -8.61
N THR A 254 1.38 -32.61 -7.81
CA THR A 254 -0.02 -32.47 -8.22
C THR A 254 -0.50 -31.06 -7.91
N VAL A 255 -1.14 -30.42 -8.89
CA VAL A 255 -1.78 -29.12 -8.72
C VAL A 255 -3.23 -29.21 -9.23
N THR A 256 -4.15 -28.86 -8.33
CA THR A 256 -5.59 -28.83 -8.61
C THR A 256 -6.10 -27.40 -8.48
N VAL A 257 -6.99 -26.97 -9.36
CA VAL A 257 -7.70 -25.70 -9.16
C VAL A 257 -8.80 -25.96 -8.12
N TYR A 258 -8.52 -25.56 -6.88
CA TYR A 258 -9.43 -25.77 -5.76
C TYR A 258 -10.70 -24.92 -5.88
N ALA A 259 -10.54 -23.63 -6.17
CA ALA A 259 -11.65 -22.69 -6.36
C ALA A 259 -11.27 -21.57 -7.32
N LYS A 260 -12.27 -21.00 -8.01
CA LYS A 260 -12.12 -19.79 -8.83
C LYS A 260 -12.74 -18.62 -8.10
N VAL A 261 -11.98 -17.59 -7.84
CA VAL A 261 -12.38 -16.37 -7.12
C VAL A 261 -11.70 -15.15 -7.72
N GLU A 262 -12.34 -14.00 -7.65
CA GLU A 262 -11.73 -12.75 -8.10
C GLU A 262 -10.86 -12.15 -6.99
N HIS A 263 -9.71 -11.59 -7.36
CA HIS A 263 -8.81 -10.90 -6.43
C HIS A 263 -8.50 -11.65 -5.11
N PRO A 264 -8.11 -12.93 -5.11
CA PRO A 264 -7.77 -13.62 -3.88
C PRO A 264 -6.58 -12.94 -3.21
N ARG A 265 -6.72 -12.61 -1.92
CA ARG A 265 -5.73 -11.84 -1.15
C ARG A 265 -5.22 -12.57 0.09
N GLY A 266 -6.03 -13.43 0.66
CA GLY A 266 -5.68 -14.19 1.85
C GLY A 266 -6.36 -15.53 1.87
N VAL A 267 -5.70 -16.53 2.44
CA VAL A 267 -6.18 -17.90 2.57
C VAL A 267 -5.83 -18.41 3.95
N VAL A 268 -6.76 -19.11 4.58
CA VAL A 268 -6.56 -19.87 5.84
C VAL A 268 -7.14 -21.27 5.67
N TYR A 269 -6.39 -22.27 6.05
CA TYR A 269 -6.83 -23.66 6.10
C TYR A 269 -6.97 -24.14 7.54
N ARG A 270 -8.05 -24.84 7.85
CA ARG A 270 -8.22 -25.60 9.08
C ARG A 270 -9.19 -26.76 8.88
N ASP A 271 -8.75 -27.97 9.14
CA ASP A 271 -9.57 -29.20 9.24
C ASP A 271 -10.46 -29.49 8.03
N GLY A 272 -9.93 -29.30 6.81
CA GLY A 272 -10.66 -29.50 5.53
C GLY A 272 -11.48 -28.30 5.07
N THR A 273 -11.40 -27.19 5.81
CA THR A 273 -12.14 -25.94 5.50
C THR A 273 -11.15 -24.86 5.09
N VAL A 274 -11.48 -24.11 4.03
CA VAL A 274 -10.63 -23.04 3.49
C VAL A 274 -11.39 -21.72 3.51
N TRP A 275 -10.92 -20.73 4.29
CA TRP A 275 -11.40 -19.36 4.26
C TRP A 275 -10.59 -18.56 3.26
N VAL A 276 -11.26 -17.83 2.39
CA VAL A 276 -10.59 -17.01 1.37
C VAL A 276 -11.09 -15.57 1.48
N MET A 277 -10.15 -14.65 1.67
CA MET A 277 -10.39 -13.22 1.53
C MET A 277 -10.23 -12.85 0.06
N HIS A 278 -11.34 -12.51 -0.60
CA HIS A 278 -11.37 -12.11 -2.00
C HIS A 278 -12.31 -10.90 -2.14
N PRO A 279 -11.80 -9.67 -1.92
CA PRO A 279 -12.65 -8.49 -1.85
C PRO A 279 -13.58 -8.37 -3.08
N PRO A 280 -14.85 -8.02 -2.86
CA PRO A 280 -15.43 -7.46 -1.64
C PRO A 280 -15.93 -8.47 -0.60
N THR A 281 -15.58 -9.73 -0.70
CA THR A 281 -16.16 -10.81 0.13
C THR A 281 -15.11 -11.60 0.91
N LEU A 282 -15.51 -12.11 2.06
CA LEU A 282 -14.88 -13.24 2.74
C LEU A 282 -15.79 -14.46 2.53
N SER A 283 -15.23 -15.53 1.98
CA SER A 283 -15.97 -16.79 1.78
C SER A 283 -15.27 -17.97 2.44
N VAL A 284 -16.05 -19.00 2.72
CA VAL A 284 -15.54 -20.30 3.15
C VAL A 284 -15.86 -21.34 2.10
N PHE A 285 -14.90 -22.24 1.85
CA PHE A 285 -14.96 -23.29 0.86
C PHE A 285 -14.78 -24.65 1.54
N HIS A 286 -15.53 -25.64 1.07
CA HIS A 286 -15.52 -27.00 1.57
C HIS A 286 -15.27 -27.97 0.42
N ASP A 287 -14.40 -28.94 0.67
CA ASP A 287 -14.14 -30.11 -0.17
C ASP A 287 -14.74 -31.30 0.61
N ASP A 288 -15.97 -31.66 0.26
CA ASP A 288 -16.75 -32.64 1.05
C ASP A 288 -16.41 -34.09 0.65
N ASP A 289 -15.87 -34.33 -0.56
CA ASP A 289 -15.47 -35.66 -1.06
C ASP A 289 -13.95 -35.91 -1.03
N GLY A 290 -13.15 -34.87 -0.74
CA GLY A 290 -11.71 -34.98 -0.56
C GLY A 290 -10.92 -35.08 -1.88
N ASP A 291 -11.46 -34.68 -3.01
CA ASP A 291 -10.81 -34.75 -4.32
C ASP A 291 -9.84 -33.57 -4.58
N GLY A 292 -9.84 -32.58 -3.71
CA GLY A 292 -9.01 -31.39 -3.79
C GLY A 292 -9.62 -30.26 -4.65
N VAL A 293 -10.92 -30.34 -4.93
CA VAL A 293 -11.74 -29.29 -5.55
C VAL A 293 -12.85 -28.92 -4.58
N SER A 294 -13.18 -27.66 -4.49
CA SER A 294 -14.26 -27.21 -3.60
C SER A 294 -15.63 -27.54 -4.20
N ASP A 295 -16.44 -28.25 -3.41
CA ASP A 295 -17.83 -28.59 -3.72
C ASP A 295 -18.81 -27.47 -3.41
N ARG A 296 -18.46 -26.66 -2.39
CA ARG A 296 -19.37 -25.67 -1.82
C ARG A 296 -18.66 -24.40 -1.38
N GLN A 297 -19.30 -23.26 -1.65
CA GLN A 297 -18.90 -21.96 -1.17
C GLN A 297 -20.02 -21.31 -0.37
N ASP A 298 -19.69 -20.83 0.83
CA ASP A 298 -20.59 -19.99 1.62
C ASP A 298 -19.96 -18.60 1.78
N VAL A 299 -20.71 -17.54 1.48
CA VAL A 299 -20.27 -16.16 1.65
C VAL A 299 -20.54 -15.73 3.09
N LEU A 300 -19.50 -15.37 3.82
CA LEU A 300 -19.56 -15.02 5.24
C LEU A 300 -19.70 -13.52 5.48
N VAL A 301 -18.99 -12.71 4.71
CA VAL A 301 -19.05 -11.25 4.81
C VAL A 301 -19.04 -10.66 3.42
N THR A 302 -19.86 -9.63 3.22
CA THR A 302 -19.92 -8.83 1.98
C THR A 302 -19.51 -7.40 2.23
N GLY A 303 -19.09 -6.68 1.20
CA GLY A 303 -18.81 -5.23 1.27
C GLY A 303 -17.49 -4.88 1.95
N LEU A 304 -16.54 -5.81 2.07
CA LEU A 304 -15.22 -5.61 2.70
C LEU A 304 -14.28 -4.73 1.86
N THR A 305 -14.77 -3.69 1.23
CA THR A 305 -13.97 -2.69 0.50
C THR A 305 -14.83 -1.48 0.13
N THR A 306 -14.39 -0.70 -0.84
CA THR A 306 -15.12 0.42 -1.46
C THR A 306 -15.16 0.27 -2.98
N ASP A 307 -15.86 1.19 -3.66
CA ASP A 307 -15.94 1.24 -5.13
C ASP A 307 -14.56 1.42 -5.81
N GLN A 308 -13.50 1.70 -5.04
CA GLN A 308 -12.13 1.83 -5.56
C GLN A 308 -11.60 0.53 -6.18
N ILE A 309 -12.05 -0.63 -5.72
CA ILE A 309 -11.65 -1.91 -6.33
C ILE A 309 -12.04 -1.97 -7.81
N THR A 310 -13.20 -1.45 -8.18
CA THR A 310 -13.65 -1.38 -9.57
C THR A 310 -12.82 -0.37 -10.38
N ASN A 311 -12.38 0.71 -9.75
CA ASN A 311 -11.66 1.78 -10.41
C ASN A 311 -10.15 1.52 -10.55
N ARG A 312 -9.55 0.82 -9.57
CA ARG A 312 -8.10 0.65 -9.43
C ARG A 312 -7.64 -0.80 -9.20
N GLY A 313 -8.53 -1.77 -9.18
CA GLY A 313 -8.18 -3.17 -8.86
C GLY A 313 -7.96 -3.40 -7.37
N GLY A 314 -7.32 -4.51 -7.04
CA GLY A 314 -7.17 -4.99 -5.67
C GLY A 314 -6.04 -4.36 -4.84
N ASP A 315 -5.29 -3.39 -5.37
CA ASP A 315 -4.28 -2.66 -4.60
C ASP A 315 -4.94 -1.82 -3.51
N HIS A 316 -4.37 -1.79 -2.31
CA HIS A 316 -4.90 -1.07 -1.14
C HIS A 316 -6.30 -1.49 -0.65
N THR A 317 -6.81 -2.61 -1.11
CA THR A 317 -8.08 -3.19 -0.65
C THR A 317 -7.90 -4.00 0.64
N THR A 318 -8.87 -4.82 0.99
CA THR A 318 -8.77 -5.80 2.06
C THR A 318 -7.86 -6.94 1.63
N ASN A 319 -6.81 -7.23 2.39
CA ASN A 319 -5.70 -8.03 1.91
C ASN A 319 -5.70 -9.47 2.46
N CYS A 320 -5.37 -9.64 3.73
CA CYS A 320 -5.15 -10.97 4.31
C CYS A 320 -6.30 -11.45 5.18
N VAL A 321 -6.27 -12.71 5.51
CA VAL A 321 -7.02 -13.32 6.60
C VAL A 321 -6.09 -14.26 7.36
N ARG A 322 -6.10 -14.18 8.71
CA ARG A 322 -5.34 -15.05 9.61
C ARG A 322 -6.22 -15.47 10.78
N MET A 323 -6.07 -16.70 11.25
CA MET A 323 -6.85 -17.23 12.38
C MET A 323 -6.02 -17.17 13.66
N GLY A 324 -6.58 -16.56 14.71
CA GLY A 324 -6.00 -16.56 16.04
C GLY A 324 -6.44 -17.77 16.88
N ILE A 325 -5.66 -18.09 17.92
CA ILE A 325 -6.03 -19.14 18.90
C ILE A 325 -7.27 -18.76 19.74
N ASP A 326 -7.69 -17.48 19.70
CA ASP A 326 -8.97 -17.01 20.24
C ASP A 326 -10.17 -17.30 19.31
N GLY A 327 -9.90 -17.94 18.17
CA GLY A 327 -10.91 -18.37 17.22
C GLY A 327 -11.49 -17.25 16.34
N TRP A 328 -10.84 -16.10 16.27
CA TRP A 328 -11.20 -15.04 15.34
C TRP A 328 -10.41 -15.12 14.04
N LEU A 329 -11.07 -14.75 12.95
CA LEU A 329 -10.42 -14.41 11.69
C LEU A 329 -10.05 -12.92 11.72
N TYR A 330 -8.78 -12.61 11.63
CA TYR A 330 -8.23 -11.26 11.58
C TYR A 330 -7.95 -10.89 10.12
N ILE A 331 -8.45 -9.75 9.71
CA ILE A 331 -8.45 -9.30 8.32
C ILE A 331 -7.71 -7.97 8.22
N GLY A 332 -6.68 -7.90 7.39
CA GLY A 332 -5.96 -6.67 7.08
C GLY A 332 -6.73 -5.83 6.07
N VAL A 333 -7.03 -4.59 6.42
CA VAL A 333 -7.76 -3.64 5.57
C VAL A 333 -6.79 -2.56 5.08
N GLY A 334 -6.67 -2.40 3.77
CA GLY A 334 -5.91 -1.31 3.17
C GLY A 334 -6.68 0.02 3.19
N ASP A 335 -6.03 1.10 2.77
CA ASP A 335 -6.58 2.44 2.95
C ASP A 335 -7.70 2.84 1.97
N TYR A 336 -8.14 1.93 1.10
CA TYR A 336 -9.46 2.10 0.49
C TYR A 336 -10.56 2.10 1.54
N GLY A 337 -10.32 1.44 2.69
CA GLY A 337 -11.28 1.31 3.77
C GLY A 337 -12.46 0.40 3.43
N ILE A 338 -13.49 0.47 4.27
CA ILE A 338 -14.74 -0.28 4.14
C ILE A 338 -15.90 0.72 4.18
N LYS A 339 -16.64 0.82 3.07
CA LYS A 339 -17.82 1.70 2.99
C LYS A 339 -18.97 1.16 3.83
N GLN A 340 -19.21 -0.13 3.73
CA GLN A 340 -20.15 -0.86 4.56
C GLN A 340 -19.95 -2.36 4.34
N ALA A 341 -19.50 -3.08 5.35
CA ALA A 341 -19.48 -4.53 5.32
C ALA A 341 -20.60 -5.10 6.16
N VAL A 342 -21.09 -6.28 5.76
CA VAL A 342 -22.21 -6.96 6.42
C VAL A 342 -21.84 -8.43 6.66
N GLY A 343 -21.92 -8.87 7.91
CA GLY A 343 -21.73 -10.26 8.34
C GLY A 343 -23.01 -11.10 8.24
N THR A 344 -22.88 -12.41 8.49
CA THR A 344 -24.01 -13.37 8.43
C THR A 344 -25.11 -13.11 9.46
N ASP A 345 -24.78 -12.51 10.59
CA ASP A 345 -25.70 -12.09 11.66
C ASP A 345 -26.31 -10.71 11.43
N GLY A 346 -26.01 -10.05 10.31
CA GLY A 346 -26.45 -8.70 10.00
C GLY A 346 -25.60 -7.60 10.67
N THR A 347 -24.56 -7.94 11.41
CA THR A 347 -23.61 -6.96 11.95
C THR A 347 -22.98 -6.15 10.82
N THR A 348 -22.97 -4.83 10.98
CA THR A 348 -22.39 -3.93 9.98
C THR A 348 -21.22 -3.14 10.54
N ILE A 349 -20.18 -2.92 9.71
CA ILE A 349 -19.07 -2.04 10.04
C ILE A 349 -18.80 -1.05 8.91
N VAL A 350 -18.25 0.10 9.29
CA VAL A 350 -17.70 1.14 8.43
C VAL A 350 -16.29 1.45 8.93
N GLN A 351 -15.31 1.55 8.03
CA GLN A 351 -13.95 1.91 8.40
C GLN A 351 -13.35 2.86 7.37
N ARG A 352 -13.04 4.08 7.81
CA ARG A 352 -12.28 5.04 7.00
C ARG A 352 -10.80 4.65 7.03
N GLY A 353 -10.24 4.36 5.85
CA GLY A 353 -8.83 3.97 5.71
C GLY A 353 -8.48 2.60 6.24
N GLY A 354 -7.19 2.35 6.35
CA GLY A 354 -6.67 1.05 6.70
C GLY A 354 -6.71 0.74 8.20
N GLY A 355 -6.65 -0.56 8.50
CA GLY A 355 -6.68 -1.08 9.85
C GLY A 355 -6.86 -2.58 9.90
N ILE A 356 -7.40 -3.07 11.00
CA ILE A 356 -7.72 -4.48 11.18
C ILE A 356 -9.19 -4.63 11.56
N VAL A 357 -9.84 -5.57 10.93
CA VAL A 357 -11.17 -6.06 11.26
C VAL A 357 -11.05 -7.50 11.73
N ARG A 358 -11.91 -7.94 12.62
CA ARG A 358 -12.03 -9.35 12.95
C ARG A 358 -13.49 -9.82 12.88
N VAL A 359 -13.66 -11.10 12.58
CA VAL A 359 -14.96 -11.74 12.42
C VAL A 359 -14.86 -13.18 12.86
N ARG A 360 -15.96 -13.77 13.34
CA ARG A 360 -15.98 -15.21 13.66
C ARG A 360 -15.91 -16.05 12.40
N PRO A 361 -15.42 -17.30 12.46
CA PRO A 361 -15.29 -18.18 11.30
C PRO A 361 -16.60 -18.48 10.55
N ASP A 362 -17.73 -18.20 11.16
CA ASP A 362 -19.07 -18.31 10.60
C ASP A 362 -19.65 -16.99 10.04
N GLY A 363 -18.84 -15.91 10.07
CA GLY A 363 -19.23 -14.59 9.57
C GLY A 363 -19.97 -13.71 10.58
N THR A 364 -20.10 -14.13 11.82
CA THR A 364 -20.80 -13.38 12.88
C THR A 364 -19.87 -12.46 13.68
N GLU A 365 -20.44 -11.57 14.47
CA GLU A 365 -19.76 -10.69 15.45
C GLU A 365 -18.64 -9.82 14.85
N MET A 366 -18.77 -9.42 13.60
CA MET A 366 -17.76 -8.61 12.94
C MET A 366 -17.53 -7.27 13.66
N GLU A 367 -16.25 -6.91 13.90
CA GLU A 367 -15.89 -5.66 14.54
C GLU A 367 -14.56 -5.08 14.05
N VAL A 368 -14.41 -3.77 14.16
CA VAL A 368 -13.13 -3.08 13.93
C VAL A 368 -12.20 -3.35 15.12
N TYR A 369 -11.03 -3.91 14.86
CA TYR A 369 -10.03 -4.21 15.90
C TYR A 369 -9.14 -3.00 16.19
N CYS A 370 -8.57 -2.39 15.13
CA CYS A 370 -7.80 -1.15 15.21
C CYS A 370 -7.85 -0.38 13.87
N SER A 371 -7.45 0.88 13.88
CA SER A 371 -7.50 1.76 12.70
C SER A 371 -6.25 2.61 12.54
N GLY A 372 -6.11 3.27 11.38
CA GLY A 372 -5.02 4.21 11.12
C GLY A 372 -3.73 3.54 10.59
N LEU A 373 -3.84 2.37 9.98
CA LEU A 373 -2.81 1.77 9.13
C LEU A 373 -3.01 2.25 7.68
N ARG A 374 -1.99 2.05 6.83
CA ARG A 374 -2.14 2.36 5.41
C ARG A 374 -2.53 1.12 4.62
N ASN A 375 -1.63 0.17 4.46
CA ASN A 375 -1.88 -1.01 3.65
C ASN A 375 -1.19 -2.25 4.27
N PRO A 376 -1.72 -2.78 5.38
CA PRO A 376 -1.24 -4.04 5.93
C PRO A 376 -1.58 -5.17 4.95
N PHE A 377 -0.55 -5.72 4.30
CA PHE A 377 -0.74 -6.79 3.31
C PHE A 377 -0.96 -8.15 3.98
N ASP A 378 -0.29 -8.41 5.10
CA ASP A 378 -0.43 -9.63 5.88
C ASP A 378 -0.21 -9.35 7.37
N LEU A 379 -0.58 -10.32 8.21
CA LEU A 379 -0.51 -10.28 9.66
C LEU A 379 0.24 -11.51 10.18
N ALA A 380 1.03 -11.32 11.22
CA ALA A 380 1.58 -12.41 12.01
C ALA A 380 0.95 -12.41 13.41
N ILE A 381 0.53 -13.56 13.89
CA ILE A 381 -0.08 -13.74 15.21
C ILE A 381 0.80 -14.71 15.99
N ASP A 382 1.31 -14.28 17.14
CA ASP A 382 2.09 -15.13 18.01
C ASP A 382 1.17 -15.97 18.94
N PRO A 383 1.70 -16.94 19.70
CA PRO A 383 0.90 -17.77 20.59
C PRO A 383 0.18 -17.02 21.72
N PHE A 384 0.57 -15.77 21.97
CA PHE A 384 0.03 -14.89 23.01
C PHE A 384 -0.92 -13.84 22.44
N LEU A 385 -1.35 -14.04 21.18
CA LEU A 385 -2.24 -13.13 20.46
C LEU A 385 -1.66 -11.71 20.32
N ASN A 386 -0.33 -11.56 20.31
CA ASN A 386 0.28 -10.38 19.80
C ASN A 386 0.19 -10.39 18.26
N ILE A 387 -0.41 -9.36 17.70
CA ILE A 387 -0.61 -9.25 16.26
C ILE A 387 0.39 -8.24 15.73
N PHE A 388 1.15 -8.62 14.73
CA PHE A 388 2.17 -7.79 14.09
C PHE A 388 1.81 -7.55 12.64
N ALA A 389 2.06 -6.34 12.15
CA ALA A 389 1.99 -6.00 10.74
C ALA A 389 3.19 -5.18 10.32
N ARG A 390 3.64 -5.40 9.08
CA ARG A 390 4.52 -4.50 8.35
C ARG A 390 3.69 -3.76 7.32
N ASP A 391 3.49 -2.46 7.50
CA ASP A 391 2.82 -1.61 6.52
C ASP A 391 3.75 -0.51 6.02
N ASN A 392 3.45 0.05 4.87
CA ASN A 392 4.14 1.21 4.35
C ASN A 392 3.29 2.46 4.57
N THR A 393 3.98 3.57 4.79
CA THR A 393 3.35 4.88 4.86
C THR A 393 3.84 5.73 3.69
N ASN A 394 2.99 6.59 3.18
CA ASN A 394 3.39 7.59 2.20
C ASN A 394 3.09 8.97 2.80
N ASP A 395 3.99 9.45 3.59
CA ASP A 395 3.90 10.72 4.30
C ASP A 395 4.49 11.91 3.52
N GLY A 396 4.81 11.69 2.24
CA GLY A 396 5.48 12.68 1.40
C GLY A 396 7.00 12.66 1.50
N ALA A 397 7.57 11.98 2.49
CA ALA A 397 9.02 11.82 2.65
C ALA A 397 9.58 10.57 1.94
N GLY A 398 8.72 9.71 1.42
CA GLY A 398 9.06 8.45 0.77
C GLY A 398 8.18 7.32 1.29
N TRP A 399 8.39 6.12 0.75
CA TRP A 399 7.67 4.92 1.16
C TRP A 399 8.37 4.29 2.36
N ASP A 400 8.09 4.79 3.55
CA ASP A 400 8.64 4.21 4.77
C ASP A 400 7.79 3.02 5.20
N THR A 401 8.46 1.91 5.51
CA THR A 401 7.84 0.74 6.12
C THR A 401 8.00 0.81 7.63
N ARG A 402 6.93 0.50 8.33
CA ARG A 402 6.93 0.37 9.79
C ARG A 402 6.48 -1.03 10.20
N VAL A 403 7.01 -1.54 11.30
CA VAL A 403 6.50 -2.74 11.96
C VAL A 403 5.80 -2.33 13.24
N SER A 404 4.57 -2.74 13.41
CA SER A 404 3.71 -2.36 14.54
C SER A 404 3.19 -3.59 15.28
N LEU A 405 3.11 -3.48 16.61
CA LEU A 405 2.30 -4.37 17.45
C LEU A 405 0.87 -3.82 17.47
N LEU A 406 -0.08 -4.58 16.94
CA LEU A 406 -1.46 -4.14 16.80
C LEU A 406 -2.26 -4.45 18.07
N ARG A 407 -2.80 -3.40 18.67
CA ARG A 407 -3.62 -3.47 19.88
C ARG A 407 -5.08 -3.15 19.54
N GLN A 408 -5.99 -3.90 20.15
CA GLN A 408 -7.41 -3.62 20.00
C GLN A 408 -7.74 -2.20 20.50
N THR A 409 -8.62 -1.50 19.81
CA THR A 409 -9.04 -0.11 20.04
C THR A 409 -8.00 0.96 19.74
N ALA A 410 -6.78 0.58 19.35
CA ALA A 410 -5.69 1.53 19.06
C ALA A 410 -5.89 2.28 17.74
N LEU A 411 -5.31 3.49 17.68
CA LEU A 411 -5.28 4.35 16.50
C LEU A 411 -3.83 4.60 16.08
N TYR A 412 -3.46 4.14 14.88
CA TYR A 412 -2.10 4.27 14.31
C TYR A 412 -1.90 5.53 13.47
N GLY A 413 -2.96 6.33 13.35
CA GLY A 413 -2.95 7.71 12.92
C GLY A 413 -2.79 7.99 11.43
N TYR A 414 -2.55 6.98 10.58
CA TYR A 414 -2.54 7.21 9.16
C TYR A 414 -3.96 7.55 8.70
N THR A 415 -4.24 8.65 8.03
CA THR A 415 -3.29 9.61 7.45
C THR A 415 -3.25 10.94 8.21
N GLN A 416 -4.32 11.31 8.91
CA GLN A 416 -4.55 12.65 9.45
C GLN A 416 -3.61 13.04 10.60
N LEU A 417 -3.37 12.11 11.52
CA LEU A 417 -2.55 12.39 12.70
C LEU A 417 -1.07 12.06 12.50
N TYR A 418 -0.76 11.37 11.43
CA TYR A 418 0.53 10.70 11.22
C TYR A 418 1.73 11.65 11.15
N ALA A 419 1.56 12.83 10.54
CA ALA A 419 2.67 13.77 10.34
C ALA A 419 2.79 14.81 11.46
N ASN A 420 1.68 15.38 11.92
CA ASN A 420 1.70 16.57 12.77
C ASN A 420 1.17 16.36 14.18
N PHE A 421 0.64 15.15 14.47
CA PHE A 421 0.02 14.79 15.76
C PHE A 421 0.49 13.43 16.25
N ILE A 422 1.79 13.14 16.04
CA ILE A 422 2.40 11.84 16.36
C ILE A 422 2.38 11.49 17.85
N ASP A 423 2.27 12.47 18.70
CA ASP A 423 2.09 12.31 20.15
C ASP A 423 0.71 11.74 20.51
N GLU A 424 -0.24 11.76 19.58
CA GLU A 424 -1.61 11.26 19.78
C GLU A 424 -1.84 9.83 19.25
N ILE A 425 -0.90 9.25 18.50
CA ILE A 425 -1.05 7.95 17.87
C ILE A 425 -0.35 6.82 18.63
N MET A 426 -0.79 5.56 18.37
CA MET A 426 -0.08 4.38 18.89
C MET A 426 1.33 4.31 18.29
N PRO A 427 2.38 4.15 19.10
CA PRO A 427 3.75 4.05 18.59
C PRO A 427 3.97 2.73 17.83
N THR A 428 4.90 2.78 16.88
CA THR A 428 5.39 1.59 16.17
C THR A 428 6.53 0.91 16.93
N LEU A 429 6.86 -0.33 16.55
CA LEU A 429 8.05 -1.04 17.05
C LEU A 429 9.33 -0.60 16.32
N GLY A 430 9.21 -0.11 15.09
CA GLY A 430 10.34 0.38 14.32
C GLY A 430 9.97 0.82 12.93
N THR A 431 10.82 1.69 12.35
CA THR A 431 10.73 2.19 10.98
C THR A 431 11.98 1.79 10.22
N PHE A 432 11.81 1.33 8.98
CA PHE A 432 12.88 0.69 8.20
C PHE A 432 13.12 1.34 6.83
N GLY A 433 12.64 2.55 6.64
CA GLY A 433 12.78 3.29 5.38
C GLY A 433 11.94 2.71 4.24
N GLY A 434 12.26 3.09 3.00
CA GLY A 434 11.48 2.72 1.82
C GLY A 434 11.37 1.22 1.61
N GLY A 435 10.22 0.77 1.15
CA GLY A 435 9.89 -0.62 0.86
C GLY A 435 8.39 -0.82 0.72
N GLY A 436 7.95 -2.07 0.60
CA GLY A 436 6.55 -2.47 0.55
C GLY A 436 6.34 -3.72 1.38
N GLY A 437 5.68 -3.59 2.53
CA GLY A 437 5.36 -4.73 3.38
C GLY A 437 4.47 -5.74 2.66
N THR A 438 4.79 -7.04 2.80
CA THR A 438 4.01 -8.14 2.21
C THR A 438 3.75 -9.22 3.26
N GLY A 439 4.04 -10.50 2.97
CA GLY A 439 3.76 -11.61 3.86
C GLY A 439 4.30 -11.42 5.29
N ALA A 440 3.58 -11.92 6.26
CA ALA A 440 3.99 -11.92 7.66
C ALA A 440 3.65 -13.27 8.31
N LEU A 441 4.53 -13.77 9.15
CA LEU A 441 4.35 -15.03 9.87
C LEU A 441 5.10 -15.00 11.20
N PHE A 442 4.51 -15.53 12.25
CA PHE A 442 5.23 -15.82 13.49
C PHE A 442 5.57 -17.32 13.51
N VAL A 443 6.87 -17.63 13.38
CA VAL A 443 7.35 -19.00 13.41
C VAL A 443 7.48 -19.46 14.86
N GLN A 444 6.92 -20.62 15.16
CA GLN A 444 7.16 -21.35 16.39
C GLN A 444 7.13 -22.86 16.13
N ASP A 445 8.31 -23.40 15.85
CA ASP A 445 8.51 -24.79 15.55
C ASP A 445 9.86 -25.28 16.13
N PRO A 446 9.90 -26.39 16.89
CA PRO A 446 11.13 -26.88 17.53
C PRO A 446 12.17 -27.41 16.53
N SER A 447 11.80 -27.71 15.29
CA SER A 447 12.76 -28.10 14.23
C SER A 447 13.63 -26.93 13.76
N TRP A 448 13.20 -25.69 14.03
CA TRP A 448 13.95 -24.49 13.66
C TRP A 448 14.97 -24.12 14.74
N PRO A 449 16.15 -23.60 14.37
CA PRO A 449 17.08 -23.05 15.35
C PRO A 449 16.40 -21.95 16.17
N PRO A 450 16.62 -21.89 17.50
CA PRO A 450 15.83 -21.03 18.40
C PRO A 450 15.75 -19.55 17.99
N GLN A 451 16.82 -18.99 17.41
CA GLN A 451 16.87 -17.58 16.98
C GLN A 451 15.94 -17.25 15.81
N TYR A 452 15.40 -18.26 15.12
CA TYR A 452 14.47 -18.10 14.01
C TYR A 452 13.01 -18.40 14.39
N ASN A 453 12.77 -18.81 15.64
CA ASN A 453 11.42 -18.92 16.21
C ASN A 453 10.93 -17.54 16.64
N THR A 454 10.52 -16.74 15.66
CA THR A 454 10.21 -15.32 15.83
C THR A 454 9.35 -14.80 14.69
N LEU A 455 9.10 -13.48 14.68
CA LEU A 455 8.40 -12.77 13.64
C LEU A 455 9.23 -12.73 12.34
N LEU A 456 8.63 -13.16 11.24
CA LEU A 456 9.10 -12.95 9.88
C LEU A 456 8.19 -11.93 9.16
N THR A 457 8.79 -11.01 8.38
CA THR A 457 8.04 -10.09 7.51
C THR A 457 8.70 -9.96 6.14
N GLY A 458 7.90 -10.04 5.09
CA GLY A 458 8.35 -9.82 3.72
C GLY A 458 8.38 -8.34 3.35
N ASP A 459 9.30 -8.00 2.45
CA ASP A 459 9.37 -6.69 1.80
C ASP A 459 9.55 -6.88 0.29
N TRP A 460 8.47 -6.61 -0.42
CA TRP A 460 8.38 -6.77 -1.86
C TRP A 460 9.36 -5.85 -2.60
N GLY A 461 9.43 -4.58 -2.16
CA GLY A 461 10.29 -3.57 -2.77
C GLY A 461 11.78 -3.86 -2.60
N ARG A 462 12.16 -4.46 -1.48
CA ARG A 462 13.55 -4.81 -1.16
C ARG A 462 13.94 -6.23 -1.56
N SER A 463 12.97 -7.05 -1.99
CA SER A 463 13.21 -8.45 -2.35
C SER A 463 13.82 -9.25 -1.19
N GLN A 464 13.30 -9.09 0.01
CA GLN A 464 13.79 -9.70 1.24
C GLN A 464 12.66 -10.15 2.15
N VAL A 465 12.91 -11.21 2.92
CA VAL A 465 12.16 -11.54 4.14
C VAL A 465 13.09 -11.30 5.32
N TYR A 466 12.59 -10.59 6.30
CA TYR A 466 13.32 -10.25 7.51
C TYR A 466 12.86 -11.12 8.68
N ARG A 467 13.79 -11.51 9.54
CA ARG A 467 13.50 -11.94 10.90
C ARG A 467 13.61 -10.77 11.86
N HIS A 468 12.82 -10.81 12.92
CA HIS A 468 12.79 -9.76 13.93
C HIS A 468 13.06 -10.36 15.30
N GLU A 469 14.16 -9.99 15.93
CA GLU A 469 14.40 -10.28 17.33
C GLU A 469 13.51 -9.36 18.17
N LEU A 470 12.64 -9.95 18.98
CA LEU A 470 11.67 -9.27 19.82
C LEU A 470 12.09 -9.40 21.29
N THR A 471 12.42 -8.29 21.94
CA THR A 471 12.73 -8.25 23.36
C THR A 471 11.59 -7.55 24.11
N PRO A 472 10.92 -8.18 25.08
CA PRO A 472 9.84 -7.53 25.85
C PRO A 472 10.31 -6.22 26.49
N HIS A 473 9.53 -5.14 26.29
CA HIS A 473 9.78 -3.84 26.85
C HIS A 473 8.47 -3.20 27.35
N GLY A 474 8.20 -3.33 28.62
CA GLY A 474 6.96 -2.83 29.21
C GLY A 474 5.71 -3.44 28.53
N PRO A 475 4.81 -2.62 27.99
CA PRO A 475 3.61 -3.11 27.32
C PRO A 475 3.84 -3.56 25.87
N THR A 476 5.05 -3.49 25.36
CA THR A 476 5.43 -3.71 23.96
C THR A 476 6.75 -4.47 23.82
N PHE A 477 7.46 -4.32 22.72
CA PHE A 477 8.74 -4.94 22.44
C PHE A 477 9.73 -3.94 21.85
N ASP A 478 11.01 -4.14 22.15
CA ASP A 478 12.10 -3.63 21.31
C ASP A 478 12.28 -4.61 20.15
N LEU A 479 12.61 -4.08 18.98
CA LEU A 479 12.67 -4.87 17.76
C LEU A 479 13.98 -4.61 17.02
N LYS A 480 14.70 -5.70 16.67
CA LYS A 480 15.87 -5.66 15.80
C LYS A 480 15.58 -6.45 14.54
N GLN A 481 15.78 -5.84 13.37
CA GLN A 481 15.55 -6.45 12.07
C GLN A 481 16.83 -6.98 11.43
N GLU A 482 16.78 -8.22 10.93
CA GLU A 482 17.88 -8.85 10.16
C GLU A 482 17.31 -9.58 8.95
N VAL A 483 18.13 -9.69 7.87
CA VAL A 483 17.71 -10.43 6.67
C VAL A 483 17.71 -11.91 6.98
N PHE A 484 16.58 -12.58 6.77
CA PHE A 484 16.45 -14.04 6.83
C PHE A 484 16.55 -14.65 5.43
N LEU A 485 15.79 -14.13 4.47
CA LEU A 485 15.74 -14.69 3.13
C LEU A 485 15.86 -13.54 2.12
N THR A 486 16.76 -13.69 1.15
CA THR A 486 16.77 -12.84 -0.05
C THR A 486 16.09 -13.60 -1.17
N MET A 487 15.01 -13.04 -1.70
CA MET A 487 14.31 -13.58 -2.87
C MET A 487 13.57 -12.47 -3.61
N PRO A 488 13.45 -12.54 -4.95
CA PRO A 488 12.77 -11.51 -5.70
C PRO A 488 11.31 -11.36 -5.28
N ARG A 489 10.90 -10.16 -4.88
CA ARG A 489 9.50 -9.76 -4.66
C ARG A 489 8.67 -10.78 -3.86
N ALA A 490 9.13 -11.10 -2.65
CA ALA A 490 8.40 -11.97 -1.72
C ALA A 490 6.97 -11.43 -1.49
N THR A 491 5.97 -12.33 -1.49
CA THR A 491 4.56 -12.02 -1.24
C THR A 491 4.04 -12.75 0.01
N GLY A 492 3.23 -13.79 -0.12
CA GLY A 492 2.68 -14.54 1.00
C GLY A 492 3.64 -15.61 1.55
N MET A 493 3.46 -16.01 2.80
CA MET A 493 4.19 -17.10 3.41
C MET A 493 3.35 -17.85 4.45
N ASP A 494 3.61 -19.13 4.60
CA ASP A 494 3.02 -19.97 5.66
C ASP A 494 3.90 -21.19 5.97
N ILE A 495 3.65 -21.86 7.09
CA ILE A 495 4.42 -23.00 7.60
C ILE A 495 3.50 -24.17 7.91
N ASP A 496 3.93 -25.39 7.57
CA ASP A 496 3.20 -26.62 7.90
C ASP A 496 3.54 -27.15 9.29
N ALA A 497 2.89 -28.25 9.68
CA ALA A 497 3.09 -28.83 11.01
C ALA A 497 4.45 -29.52 11.18
N SER A 498 5.19 -29.77 10.13
CA SER A 498 6.55 -30.32 10.20
C SER A 498 7.61 -29.22 10.30
N GLY A 499 7.28 -27.97 9.99
CA GLY A 499 8.21 -26.86 10.00
C GLY A 499 8.74 -26.48 8.62
N ARG A 500 8.10 -26.92 7.52
CA ARG A 500 8.43 -26.46 6.16
C ARG A 500 7.79 -25.10 5.95
N LEU A 501 8.62 -24.09 5.68
CA LEU A 501 8.16 -22.75 5.32
C LEU A 501 8.00 -22.66 3.80
N TYR A 502 6.85 -22.17 3.36
CA TYR A 502 6.56 -21.88 1.97
C TYR A 502 6.48 -20.36 1.78
N VAL A 503 7.17 -19.84 0.74
CA VAL A 503 7.22 -18.41 0.45
C VAL A 503 6.94 -18.19 -1.03
N ALA A 504 5.94 -17.36 -1.31
CA ALA A 504 5.57 -16.97 -2.66
C ALA A 504 6.41 -15.78 -3.15
N SER A 505 6.59 -15.68 -4.45
CA SER A 505 7.36 -14.64 -5.15
C SER A 505 6.64 -14.15 -6.38
N TRP A 506 6.71 -12.86 -6.66
CA TRP A 506 6.32 -12.25 -7.92
C TRP A 506 7.54 -11.93 -8.81
N ARG A 507 8.54 -12.80 -8.86
CA ARG A 507 9.69 -12.61 -9.75
C ARG A 507 9.24 -12.35 -11.19
N GLY A 508 9.73 -11.26 -11.80
CA GLY A 508 9.34 -10.84 -13.14
C GLY A 508 8.00 -10.12 -13.24
N GLY A 509 7.21 -10.07 -12.16
CA GLY A 509 5.95 -9.35 -12.11
C GLY A 509 6.14 -7.88 -11.73
N GLU A 510 5.14 -7.08 -12.03
CA GLU A 510 5.02 -5.69 -11.59
C GLU A 510 3.71 -5.52 -10.82
N ALA A 511 3.67 -4.56 -9.87
CA ALA A 511 2.49 -4.34 -9.04
C ALA A 511 1.24 -3.96 -9.85
N ALA A 512 1.44 -3.34 -11.02
CA ALA A 512 0.36 -2.71 -11.75
C ALA A 512 -0.56 -3.70 -12.48
N VAL A 513 -0.02 -4.63 -13.30
CA VAL A 513 -0.84 -5.38 -14.24
C VAL A 513 -0.26 -6.75 -14.58
N PHE A 514 -1.08 -7.58 -15.20
CA PHE A 514 -0.62 -8.80 -15.85
C PHE A 514 0.41 -8.49 -16.96
N VAL A 515 1.63 -8.97 -16.78
CA VAL A 515 2.74 -8.77 -17.72
C VAL A 515 3.08 -10.04 -18.54
N GLY A 516 2.22 -11.06 -18.49
CA GLY A 516 2.36 -12.31 -19.24
C GLY A 516 2.47 -13.54 -18.34
N PRO A 517 2.57 -14.74 -18.91
CA PRO A 517 2.82 -15.97 -18.17
C PRO A 517 4.25 -15.98 -17.61
N ASN A 518 4.56 -16.94 -16.77
CA ASN A 518 5.89 -17.20 -16.20
C ASN A 518 6.31 -16.18 -15.12
N ILE A 519 5.34 -15.66 -14.37
CA ILE A 519 5.57 -14.74 -13.28
C ILE A 519 5.52 -15.48 -11.94
N GLY A 520 6.56 -15.29 -11.14
CA GLY A 520 6.63 -15.77 -9.77
C GLY A 520 7.04 -17.24 -9.65
N PHE A 521 7.00 -17.70 -8.43
CA PHE A 521 7.25 -19.08 -8.01
C PHE A 521 6.91 -19.23 -6.51
N VAL A 522 6.89 -20.46 -6.02
CA VAL A 522 6.87 -20.77 -4.59
C VAL A 522 8.18 -21.47 -4.22
N ALA A 523 8.85 -20.99 -3.18
CA ALA A 523 10.00 -21.62 -2.57
C ALA A 523 9.56 -22.38 -1.31
N ARG A 524 10.13 -23.57 -1.07
CA ARG A 524 10.10 -24.27 0.20
C ARG A 524 11.43 -24.05 0.91
N VAL A 525 11.40 -23.68 2.18
CA VAL A 525 12.58 -23.44 3.02
C VAL A 525 12.51 -24.35 4.25
N THR A 526 13.58 -25.10 4.49
CA THR A 526 13.69 -26.04 5.61
C THR A 526 15.03 -25.89 6.32
N PRO A 527 15.14 -26.20 7.62
CA PRO A 527 16.45 -26.38 8.26
C PRO A 527 17.26 -27.49 7.58
N LYS A 528 18.59 -27.35 7.56
CA LYS A 528 19.46 -28.40 7.01
C LYS A 528 19.34 -29.70 7.80
N GLY A 529 19.27 -30.83 7.10
CA GLY A 529 19.04 -32.14 7.71
C GLY A 529 17.63 -32.34 8.23
N PHE A 530 16.70 -31.51 7.75
CA PHE A 530 15.28 -31.58 8.05
C PHE A 530 14.74 -33.00 7.77
N GLN A 531 13.93 -33.49 8.69
CA GLN A 531 13.15 -34.72 8.51
C GLN A 531 11.71 -34.40 8.88
N ALA A 532 10.79 -34.67 7.94
CA ALA A 532 9.39 -34.50 8.21
C ALA A 532 8.89 -35.43 9.31
N GLU A 533 8.21 -34.87 10.30
CA GLU A 533 7.48 -35.67 11.29
C GLU A 533 6.03 -35.80 10.81
N PRO A 534 5.45 -37.00 10.81
CA PRO A 534 4.04 -37.18 10.47
C PRO A 534 3.16 -36.38 11.42
N PHE A 535 2.22 -35.63 10.86
CA PHE A 535 1.20 -34.96 11.67
C PHE A 535 0.25 -36.01 12.25
N PRO A 536 -0.02 -36.00 13.58
CA PRO A 536 -0.89 -36.97 14.19
C PRO A 536 -2.34 -36.82 13.66
N ASP A 537 -3.01 -37.97 13.50
CA ASP A 537 -4.45 -37.93 13.21
C ASP A 537 -5.21 -37.53 14.49
N LEU A 538 -5.46 -36.22 14.60
CA LEU A 538 -6.11 -35.62 15.76
C LEU A 538 -7.53 -36.17 15.99
N LYS A 539 -8.20 -36.65 14.91
CA LYS A 539 -9.56 -37.19 14.98
C LYS A 539 -9.59 -38.52 15.73
N GLN A 540 -8.46 -39.27 15.72
CA GLN A 540 -8.34 -40.55 16.39
C GLN A 540 -7.80 -40.44 17.82
N LEU A 541 -7.33 -39.28 18.26
CA LEU A 541 -6.80 -39.10 19.60
C LEU A 541 -7.91 -39.16 20.66
N GLU A 542 -7.63 -39.86 21.77
CA GLU A 542 -8.44 -39.75 22.97
C GLU A 542 -8.44 -38.30 23.49
N LEU A 543 -9.50 -37.92 24.21
CA LEU A 543 -9.71 -36.53 24.61
C LEU A 543 -8.53 -35.91 25.39
N ASP A 544 -7.99 -36.65 26.36
CA ASP A 544 -6.86 -36.14 27.16
C ASP A 544 -5.60 -35.94 26.31
N ALA A 545 -5.31 -36.85 25.36
CA ALA A 545 -4.21 -36.69 24.41
C ALA A 545 -4.43 -35.50 23.43
N LEU A 546 -5.66 -35.34 23.00
CA LEU A 546 -6.05 -34.20 22.15
C LEU A 546 -5.88 -32.87 22.90
N VAL A 547 -6.37 -32.75 24.12
CA VAL A 547 -6.20 -31.55 24.95
C VAL A 547 -4.72 -31.30 25.24
N HIS A 548 -3.92 -32.37 25.48
CA HIS A 548 -2.47 -32.26 25.65
C HIS A 548 -1.78 -31.69 24.43
N SER A 549 -2.31 -31.94 23.23
CA SER A 549 -1.78 -31.37 21.97
C SER A 549 -1.90 -29.83 21.90
N LEU A 550 -2.76 -29.18 22.71
CA LEU A 550 -2.76 -27.75 22.92
C LEU A 550 -1.50 -27.21 23.58
N ALA A 551 -0.73 -28.04 24.26
CA ALA A 551 0.57 -27.70 24.83
C ALA A 551 1.75 -27.99 23.90
N SER A 552 1.50 -28.41 22.66
CA SER A 552 2.53 -28.64 21.65
C SER A 552 3.45 -27.43 21.50
N PRO A 553 4.76 -27.62 21.31
CA PRO A 553 5.66 -26.54 20.98
C PRO A 553 5.40 -25.95 19.58
N ARG A 554 4.69 -26.68 18.72
CA ARG A 554 4.33 -26.25 17.34
C ARG A 554 3.03 -25.44 17.33
N SER A 555 3.05 -24.24 16.77
CA SER A 555 1.86 -23.38 16.66
C SER A 555 0.77 -24.00 15.79
N VAL A 556 1.14 -24.64 14.69
CA VAL A 556 0.20 -25.33 13.79
C VAL A 556 -0.54 -26.45 14.52
N THR A 557 0.18 -27.28 15.28
CA THR A 557 -0.45 -28.37 16.04
C THR A 557 -1.45 -27.84 17.07
N ARG A 558 -1.12 -26.74 17.78
CA ARG A 558 -2.05 -26.14 18.76
C ARG A 558 -3.34 -25.67 18.11
N LEU A 559 -3.24 -24.99 16.95
CA LEU A 559 -4.40 -24.46 16.26
C LEU A 559 -5.33 -25.57 15.75
N HIS A 560 -4.76 -26.65 15.19
CA HIS A 560 -5.54 -27.78 14.70
C HIS A 560 -6.12 -28.63 15.85
N ALA A 561 -5.37 -28.83 16.95
CA ALA A 561 -5.89 -29.49 18.14
C ALA A 561 -7.08 -28.72 18.73
N GLN A 562 -7.01 -27.40 18.76
CA GLN A 562 -8.14 -26.56 19.16
C GLN A 562 -9.35 -26.78 18.24
N GLY A 563 -9.13 -26.78 16.91
CA GLY A 563 -10.19 -27.03 15.94
C GLY A 563 -10.90 -28.35 16.20
N GLU A 564 -10.15 -29.42 16.44
CA GLU A 564 -10.71 -30.74 16.71
C GLU A 564 -11.45 -30.80 18.08
N VAL A 565 -10.94 -30.16 19.14
CA VAL A 565 -11.65 -30.07 20.44
C VAL A 565 -13.00 -29.36 20.23
N LEU A 566 -13.02 -28.24 19.50
CA LEU A 566 -14.24 -27.47 19.23
C LEU A 566 -15.23 -28.26 18.35
N ARG A 567 -14.74 -28.99 17.37
CA ARG A 567 -15.55 -29.87 16.49
C ARG A 567 -16.25 -30.99 17.27
N ARG A 568 -15.58 -31.57 18.26
CA ARG A 568 -16.19 -32.60 19.15
C ARG A 568 -17.27 -32.00 20.03
N GLY A 569 -17.28 -30.70 20.20
CA GLY A 569 -18.29 -29.99 20.94
C GLY A 569 -18.15 -30.08 22.47
N ARG A 570 -19.02 -29.32 23.13
CA ARG A 570 -19.04 -29.16 24.57
C ARG A 570 -19.42 -30.43 25.29
N ASN A 571 -18.62 -30.85 26.29
CA ASN A 571 -18.95 -31.86 27.25
C ASN A 571 -18.13 -31.66 28.55
N ALA A 572 -18.60 -32.21 29.67
CA ALA A 572 -17.99 -31.98 31.00
C ALA A 572 -16.51 -32.46 31.06
N ALA A 573 -16.15 -33.50 30.35
CA ALA A 573 -14.77 -34.02 30.34
C ALA A 573 -13.84 -33.03 29.61
N ALA A 574 -14.27 -32.48 28.47
CA ALA A 574 -13.52 -31.47 27.73
C ALA A 574 -13.32 -30.20 28.54
N THR A 575 -14.39 -29.67 29.13
CA THR A 575 -14.33 -28.49 30.03
C THR A 575 -13.29 -28.73 31.14
N GLN A 576 -13.40 -29.82 31.88
CA GLN A 576 -12.46 -30.15 32.97
C GLN A 576 -11.00 -30.36 32.50
N ALA A 577 -10.79 -30.99 31.37
CA ALA A 577 -9.47 -31.18 30.82
C ALA A 577 -8.82 -29.84 30.42
N LEU A 578 -9.59 -28.93 29.80
CA LEU A 578 -9.16 -27.60 29.46
C LEU A 578 -8.87 -26.72 30.69
N GLU A 579 -9.74 -26.77 31.72
CA GLU A 579 -9.52 -26.07 32.99
C GLU A 579 -8.23 -26.55 33.67
N ARG A 580 -8.00 -27.88 33.71
CA ARG A 580 -6.75 -28.45 34.27
C ARG A 580 -5.52 -27.91 33.54
N LEU A 581 -5.51 -27.93 32.19
CA LEU A 581 -4.36 -27.47 31.42
C LEU A 581 -4.15 -25.95 31.56
N ALA A 582 -5.20 -25.15 31.55
CA ALA A 582 -5.11 -23.70 31.74
C ALA A 582 -4.57 -23.29 33.12
N ALA A 583 -4.89 -24.09 34.18
CA ALA A 583 -4.43 -23.84 35.53
C ALA A 583 -3.06 -24.46 35.84
N ASP A 584 -2.57 -25.41 35.03
CA ASP A 584 -1.32 -26.11 35.28
C ASP A 584 -0.10 -25.20 35.12
N GLU A 585 0.51 -24.81 36.23
CA GLU A 585 1.70 -23.94 36.25
C GLU A 585 2.97 -24.61 35.70
N ALA A 586 2.99 -25.94 35.63
CA ALA A 586 4.11 -26.66 35.02
C ALA A 586 4.02 -26.76 33.49
N ALA A 587 2.82 -26.55 32.93
CA ALA A 587 2.61 -26.54 31.50
C ALA A 587 3.19 -25.26 30.85
N ARG A 588 3.60 -25.41 29.59
CA ARG A 588 4.06 -24.27 28.79
C ARG A 588 2.97 -23.18 28.72
N LEU A 589 3.39 -21.92 28.81
CA LEU A 589 2.44 -20.80 28.84
C LEU A 589 1.56 -20.77 27.57
N GLU A 590 2.12 -21.08 26.40
CA GLU A 590 1.39 -21.16 25.13
C GLU A 590 0.26 -22.20 25.19
N GLY A 591 0.50 -23.32 25.84
CA GLY A 591 -0.51 -24.36 26.05
C GLY A 591 -1.62 -23.92 27.00
N ARG A 592 -1.27 -23.24 28.09
CA ARG A 592 -2.22 -22.67 29.03
C ARG A 592 -3.13 -21.64 28.36
N VAL A 593 -2.54 -20.75 27.52
CA VAL A 593 -3.27 -19.74 26.75
C VAL A 593 -4.18 -20.40 25.71
N ALA A 594 -3.68 -21.42 25.00
CA ALA A 594 -4.48 -22.16 24.04
C ALA A 594 -5.68 -22.86 24.72
N ALA A 595 -5.47 -23.50 25.87
CA ALA A 595 -6.53 -24.15 26.64
C ALA A 595 -7.60 -23.14 27.14
N LEU A 596 -7.15 -21.98 27.65
CA LEU A 596 -8.00 -20.91 28.13
C LEU A 596 -8.92 -20.38 27.01
N PHE A 597 -8.38 -20.08 25.81
CA PHE A 597 -9.19 -19.61 24.69
C PHE A 597 -10.02 -20.72 24.04
N THR A 598 -9.58 -21.98 24.11
CA THR A 598 -10.40 -23.13 23.70
C THR A 598 -11.61 -23.27 24.62
N LEU A 599 -11.40 -23.19 25.95
CA LEU A 599 -12.47 -23.19 26.94
C LEU A 599 -13.46 -22.05 26.70
N LYS A 600 -12.98 -20.83 26.46
CA LYS A 600 -13.82 -19.67 26.19
C LYS A 600 -14.68 -19.87 24.93
N GLN A 601 -14.13 -20.44 23.87
CA GLN A 601 -14.89 -20.74 22.65
C GLN A 601 -15.90 -21.87 22.86
N LEU A 602 -15.57 -22.87 23.69
CA LEU A 602 -16.41 -24.05 23.92
C LEU A 602 -17.59 -23.74 24.85
N ASP A 603 -17.33 -23.04 25.97
CA ASP A 603 -18.26 -22.84 27.07
C ASP A 603 -18.86 -21.42 27.12
N GLY A 604 -18.35 -20.49 26.31
CA GLY A 604 -18.85 -19.12 26.25
C GLY A 604 -18.84 -18.44 27.62
N LYS A 605 -19.95 -17.82 28.01
CA LYS A 605 -20.08 -17.13 29.30
C LYS A 605 -20.01 -18.07 30.52
N ASP A 606 -20.28 -19.36 30.38
CA ASP A 606 -20.18 -20.30 31.47
C ASP A 606 -18.74 -20.48 31.96
N SER A 607 -17.74 -20.17 31.12
CA SER A 607 -16.33 -20.15 31.49
C SER A 607 -15.92 -18.97 32.37
N HIS A 608 -16.75 -17.91 32.48
CA HIS A 608 -16.37 -16.65 33.15
C HIS A 608 -15.94 -16.85 34.60
N ARG A 609 -16.65 -17.70 35.36
CA ARG A 609 -16.29 -17.98 36.76
C ARG A 609 -14.88 -18.56 36.90
N PHE A 610 -14.51 -19.46 36.00
CA PHE A 610 -13.18 -20.04 35.99
C PHE A 610 -12.14 -19.04 35.52
N LEU A 611 -12.45 -18.24 34.49
CA LEU A 611 -11.53 -17.21 33.95
C LEU A 611 -11.26 -16.10 34.97
N LEU A 612 -12.27 -15.69 35.78
CA LEU A 612 -12.07 -14.74 36.89
C LEU A 612 -11.10 -15.29 37.94
N LYS A 613 -11.25 -16.57 38.30
CA LYS A 613 -10.31 -17.24 39.20
C LYS A 613 -8.91 -17.34 38.57
N LEU A 614 -8.83 -17.65 37.28
CA LEU A 614 -7.54 -17.78 36.56
C LEU A 614 -6.84 -16.41 36.47
N ALA A 615 -7.57 -15.31 36.45
CA ALA A 615 -7.03 -13.95 36.45
C ALA A 615 -6.28 -13.60 37.76
N GLU A 616 -6.42 -14.36 38.82
CA GLU A 616 -5.62 -14.24 40.05
C GLU A 616 -4.15 -14.63 39.80
N SER A 617 -3.88 -15.52 38.82
CA SER A 617 -2.53 -15.97 38.47
C SER A 617 -1.84 -14.94 37.55
N ALA A 618 -0.75 -14.34 38.01
CA ALA A 618 -0.01 -13.29 37.28
C ALA A 618 0.42 -13.73 35.86
N ALA A 619 0.78 -15.00 35.69
CA ALA A 619 1.28 -15.54 34.42
C ALA A 619 0.22 -15.53 33.29
N VAL A 620 -1.07 -15.69 33.64
CA VAL A 620 -2.16 -15.79 32.65
C VAL A 620 -3.22 -14.68 32.80
N ARG A 621 -3.04 -13.77 33.75
CA ARG A 621 -3.98 -12.67 34.04
C ARG A 621 -4.34 -11.85 32.79
N GLU A 622 -3.36 -11.43 32.03
CA GLU A 622 -3.57 -10.69 30.77
C GLU A 622 -4.55 -11.43 29.85
N PHE A 623 -4.33 -12.72 29.68
CA PHE A 623 -5.12 -13.56 28.75
C PHE A 623 -6.52 -13.88 29.29
N ALA A 624 -6.64 -14.08 30.61
CA ALA A 624 -7.92 -14.30 31.26
C ALA A 624 -8.81 -13.06 31.16
N LEU A 625 -8.28 -11.85 31.43
CA LEU A 625 -8.99 -10.59 31.26
C LEU A 625 -9.39 -10.36 29.78
N ARG A 626 -8.51 -10.71 28.82
CA ARG A 626 -8.82 -10.64 27.39
C ARG A 626 -9.96 -11.58 27.02
N ALA A 627 -9.93 -12.83 27.47
CA ALA A 627 -10.95 -13.83 27.17
C ALA A 627 -12.32 -13.46 27.77
N LEU A 628 -12.36 -12.92 28.99
CA LEU A 628 -13.59 -12.44 29.61
C LEU A 628 -14.32 -11.41 28.76
N THR A 629 -13.57 -10.54 28.09
CA THR A 629 -14.14 -9.47 27.25
C THR A 629 -13.94 -9.69 25.75
N ASP A 630 -13.74 -10.96 25.33
CA ASP A 630 -13.50 -11.28 23.94
C ASP A 630 -14.74 -11.14 23.05
N ARG A 631 -15.92 -11.56 23.53
CA ARG A 631 -17.18 -11.56 22.78
C ARG A 631 -18.19 -10.61 23.43
N ARG A 632 -18.65 -9.59 22.68
CA ARG A 632 -19.59 -8.56 23.20
C ARG A 632 -20.94 -9.17 23.61
N GLN A 633 -21.39 -10.20 22.94
CA GLN A 633 -22.66 -10.89 23.24
C GLN A 633 -22.63 -11.62 24.59
N GLU A 634 -21.46 -11.78 25.20
CA GLU A 634 -21.27 -12.52 26.46
C GLU A 634 -20.96 -11.61 27.66
N PHE A 635 -21.13 -10.29 27.53
CA PHE A 635 -20.83 -9.33 28.60
C PHE A 635 -21.88 -9.28 29.71
N ASP A 636 -23.08 -9.78 29.44
CA ASP A 636 -24.17 -9.75 30.42
C ASP A 636 -23.80 -10.42 31.76
N GLY A 637 -23.92 -9.65 32.85
CA GLY A 637 -23.57 -10.09 34.20
C GLY A 637 -22.06 -10.08 34.52
N LEU A 638 -21.20 -9.52 33.64
CA LEU A 638 -19.78 -9.36 33.92
C LEU A 638 -19.51 -8.06 34.65
N ASP A 639 -19.00 -8.17 35.87
CA ASP A 639 -18.63 -7.05 36.74
C ASP A 639 -17.36 -6.33 36.19
N ILE A 640 -17.30 -5.00 36.31
CA ILE A 640 -16.15 -4.21 35.90
C ILE A 640 -15.01 -4.19 36.93
N GLU A 641 -15.31 -4.49 38.22
CA GLU A 641 -14.34 -4.39 39.30
C GLU A 641 -13.01 -5.16 39.06
N PRO A 642 -12.99 -6.39 38.51
CA PRO A 642 -11.74 -7.08 38.21
C PRO A 642 -10.85 -6.31 37.21
N PHE A 643 -11.44 -5.61 36.25
CA PHE A 643 -10.72 -4.82 35.24
C PHE A 643 -10.28 -3.47 35.82
N VAL A 644 -11.09 -2.84 36.69
CA VAL A 644 -10.68 -1.63 37.42
C VAL A 644 -9.51 -1.92 38.35
N ALA A 645 -9.56 -3.02 39.10
CA ALA A 645 -8.44 -3.46 39.93
C ALA A 645 -7.16 -3.69 39.11
N ALA A 646 -7.28 -4.29 37.93
CA ALA A 646 -6.15 -4.56 37.02
C ALA A 646 -5.51 -3.30 36.42
N LEU A 647 -6.13 -2.11 36.53
CA LEU A 647 -5.51 -0.83 36.15
C LEU A 647 -4.29 -0.48 37.02
N SER A 648 -4.18 -1.07 38.22
CA SER A 648 -3.06 -0.88 39.15
C SER A 648 -2.07 -2.06 39.14
N ASP A 649 -2.21 -3.02 38.22
CA ASP A 649 -1.30 -4.16 38.12
C ASP A 649 0.14 -3.71 37.85
N GLU A 650 1.12 -4.46 38.41
CA GLU A 650 2.54 -4.18 38.17
C GLU A 650 2.91 -4.30 36.70
N SER A 651 2.31 -5.27 35.98
CA SER A 651 2.53 -5.48 34.55
C SER A 651 1.82 -4.43 33.69
N PRO A 652 2.56 -3.63 32.90
CA PRO A 652 1.94 -2.67 31.99
C PRO A 652 1.15 -3.36 30.85
N ARG A 653 1.41 -4.63 30.57
CA ARG A 653 0.62 -5.43 29.63
C ARG A 653 -0.77 -5.71 30.20
N VAL A 654 -0.84 -6.10 31.47
CA VAL A 654 -2.13 -6.30 32.19
C VAL A 654 -2.92 -4.99 32.25
N ARG A 655 -2.25 -3.88 32.61
CA ARG A 655 -2.93 -2.55 32.61
C ARG A 655 -3.48 -2.18 31.22
N GLY A 656 -2.69 -2.44 30.17
CA GLY A 656 -3.12 -2.21 28.79
C GLY A 656 -4.33 -3.08 28.40
N GLN A 657 -4.35 -4.35 28.80
CA GLN A 657 -5.48 -5.24 28.54
C GLN A 657 -6.73 -4.82 29.35
N ALA A 658 -6.56 -4.41 30.59
CA ALA A 658 -7.65 -3.89 31.43
C ALA A 658 -8.32 -2.65 30.76
N LEU A 659 -7.54 -1.73 30.21
CA LEU A 659 -8.05 -0.59 29.46
C LEU A 659 -8.83 -1.00 28.22
N VAL A 660 -8.33 -1.98 27.46
CA VAL A 660 -9.07 -2.55 26.32
C VAL A 660 -10.39 -3.18 26.78
N SER A 661 -10.35 -3.94 27.86
CA SER A 661 -11.55 -4.58 28.42
C SER A 661 -12.59 -3.57 28.87
N LEU A 662 -12.20 -2.52 29.61
CA LEU A 662 -13.09 -1.44 30.04
C LEU A 662 -13.65 -0.64 28.86
N ASN A 663 -12.83 -0.40 27.83
CA ASN A 663 -13.32 0.21 26.59
C ASN A 663 -14.43 -0.64 25.95
N ARG A 664 -14.28 -1.95 25.96
CA ARG A 664 -15.25 -2.89 25.37
C ARG A 664 -16.53 -3.04 26.20
N LEU A 665 -16.40 -3.09 27.53
CA LEU A 665 -17.53 -3.16 28.47
C LEU A 665 -18.39 -1.89 28.42
N HIS A 666 -17.79 -0.75 28.09
CA HIS A 666 -18.48 0.53 27.87
C HIS A 666 -19.26 1.02 29.09
N ASP A 667 -18.70 0.83 30.29
CA ASP A 667 -19.31 1.34 31.55
C ASP A 667 -18.62 2.65 31.94
N PRO A 668 -19.35 3.80 31.91
CA PRO A 668 -18.78 5.10 32.22
C PRO A 668 -18.26 5.24 33.66
N SER A 669 -18.69 4.39 34.60
CA SER A 669 -18.24 4.44 35.99
C SER A 669 -16.75 4.15 36.15
N ALA A 670 -16.12 3.47 35.17
CA ALA A 670 -14.69 3.23 35.15
C ALA A 670 -13.84 4.49 34.83
N ALA A 671 -14.44 5.55 34.32
CA ALA A 671 -13.72 6.71 33.78
C ALA A 671 -12.73 7.35 34.76
N ALA A 672 -13.17 7.56 36.03
CA ALA A 672 -12.29 8.16 37.05
C ALA A 672 -11.05 7.34 37.34
N SER A 673 -11.17 5.99 37.31
CA SER A 673 -10.05 5.05 37.51
C SER A 673 -9.09 4.99 36.32
N ILE A 674 -9.57 5.35 35.12
CA ILE A 674 -8.75 5.37 33.89
C ILE A 674 -7.90 6.64 33.80
N ILE A 675 -8.36 7.78 34.29
CA ILE A 675 -7.70 9.11 34.20
C ILE A 675 -6.21 9.05 34.56
N PRO A 676 -5.75 8.43 35.66
CA PRO A 676 -4.34 8.42 36.04
C PRO A 676 -3.44 7.78 34.98
N LEU A 677 -3.96 6.82 34.22
CA LEU A 677 -3.22 6.09 33.18
C LEU A 677 -3.08 6.88 31.86
N THR A 678 -3.71 8.05 31.75
CA THR A 678 -3.52 8.94 30.59
C THR A 678 -2.17 9.67 30.61
N SER A 679 -1.46 9.65 31.72
CA SER A 679 -0.15 10.26 31.91
C SER A 679 0.96 9.25 31.65
N ARG A 680 2.09 9.73 31.16
CA ARG A 680 3.31 8.92 31.04
C ARG A 680 3.77 8.47 32.44
N PRO A 681 4.45 7.32 32.55
CA PRO A 681 5.10 6.92 33.78
C PRO A 681 6.10 7.99 34.28
N ALA A 682 6.24 8.13 35.59
CA ALA A 682 7.21 9.05 36.17
C ALA A 682 8.64 8.67 35.73
N GLY A 683 9.42 9.68 35.31
CA GLY A 683 10.79 9.47 34.83
C GLY A 683 10.92 9.05 33.36
N SER A 684 9.81 8.94 32.63
CA SER A 684 9.84 8.67 31.19
C SER A 684 10.69 9.70 30.44
N ALA A 685 11.56 9.23 29.56
CA ALA A 685 12.26 10.12 28.64
C ALA A 685 11.24 10.82 27.71
N MET A 686 11.34 12.14 27.60
CA MET A 686 10.56 12.86 26.59
C MET A 686 11.08 12.44 25.21
N PRO A 687 10.18 12.17 24.24
CA PRO A 687 10.59 11.91 22.86
C PRO A 687 11.50 13.05 22.39
N SER A 688 12.52 12.72 21.60
CA SER A 688 13.39 13.75 21.03
C SER A 688 12.52 14.78 20.29
N THR A 689 12.89 16.05 20.34
CA THR A 689 12.19 17.14 19.64
C THR A 689 12.21 17.03 18.11
N ARG A 690 12.87 16.01 17.57
CA ARG A 690 12.76 15.67 16.15
C ARG A 690 11.37 15.14 15.89
N PRO A 691 10.70 15.55 14.82
CA PRO A 691 9.47 14.90 14.36
C PRO A 691 9.85 13.50 13.85
N VAL A 692 10.03 12.59 14.78
CA VAL A 692 10.35 11.21 14.44
C VAL A 692 9.05 10.49 14.35
N GLN A 693 8.52 10.48 13.18
CA GLN A 693 7.19 10.00 12.82
C GLN A 693 6.92 8.55 13.23
N ASN A 694 7.93 7.78 13.58
CA ASN A 694 7.76 6.35 13.80
C ASN A 694 8.80 5.77 14.77
N GLN A 695 9.12 6.47 15.83
CA GLN A 695 10.00 5.88 16.85
C GLN A 695 9.22 5.03 17.85
N PRO A 696 9.83 3.94 18.33
CA PRO A 696 9.35 3.21 19.49
C PRO A 696 9.16 4.15 20.67
N ASP A 697 8.05 4.01 21.36
CA ASP A 697 7.72 4.79 22.55
C ASP A 697 6.89 3.94 23.52
N PRO A 698 7.49 3.00 24.26
CA PRO A 698 6.79 2.09 25.16
C PRO A 698 5.93 2.80 26.19
N ASP A 699 6.37 3.98 26.67
CA ASP A 699 5.69 4.75 27.70
C ASP A 699 4.41 5.43 27.22
N ARG A 700 4.16 5.49 25.90
CA ARG A 700 2.93 6.04 25.34
C ARG A 700 1.84 5.00 25.11
N VAL A 701 2.15 3.73 25.13
CA VAL A 701 1.20 2.64 24.81
C VAL A 701 0.00 2.64 25.77
N VAL A 702 0.26 2.61 27.09
CA VAL A 702 -0.80 2.63 28.11
C VAL A 702 -1.57 3.94 28.08
N PRO A 703 -0.94 5.13 28.08
CA PRO A 703 -1.66 6.40 27.94
C PRO A 703 -2.56 6.49 26.71
N HIS A 704 -2.09 6.00 25.56
CA HIS A 704 -2.90 5.95 24.35
C HIS A 704 -4.17 5.11 24.53
N LEU A 705 -4.05 3.90 25.09
CA LEU A 705 -5.20 3.02 25.36
C LEU A 705 -6.17 3.63 26.37
N ALA A 706 -5.66 4.32 27.41
CA ALA A 706 -6.45 5.03 28.40
C ALA A 706 -7.28 6.15 27.74
N VAL A 707 -6.64 6.97 26.90
CA VAL A 707 -7.32 8.02 26.13
C VAL A 707 -8.41 7.41 25.23
N ARG A 708 -8.09 6.31 24.51
CA ARG A 708 -9.10 5.63 23.66
C ARG A 708 -10.29 5.10 24.46
N ALA A 709 -10.03 4.58 25.67
CA ALA A 709 -11.10 4.13 26.57
C ALA A 709 -12.00 5.30 27.02
N LEU A 710 -11.42 6.42 27.49
CA LEU A 710 -12.17 7.60 27.89
C LEU A 710 -13.02 8.18 26.75
N VAL A 711 -12.45 8.21 25.53
CA VAL A 711 -13.20 8.66 24.33
C VAL A 711 -14.38 7.73 24.05
N SER A 712 -14.17 6.42 24.09
CA SER A 712 -15.23 5.43 23.89
C SER A 712 -16.35 5.55 24.93
N LEU A 713 -15.99 5.81 26.19
CA LEU A 713 -16.93 5.95 27.30
C LEU A 713 -17.70 7.30 27.29
N GLY A 714 -17.35 8.25 26.40
CA GLY A 714 -17.90 9.60 26.43
C GLY A 714 -17.63 10.33 27.78
N ALA A 715 -16.46 10.10 28.39
CA ALA A 715 -16.14 10.47 29.77
C ALA A 715 -15.87 11.96 29.97
N VAL A 716 -16.75 12.83 29.45
CA VAL A 716 -16.60 14.30 29.50
C VAL A 716 -16.47 14.80 30.92
N ASP A 717 -17.36 14.34 31.85
CA ASP A 717 -17.37 14.83 33.22
C ASP A 717 -16.10 14.48 33.97
N ALA A 718 -15.65 13.23 33.90
CA ALA A 718 -14.43 12.79 34.54
C ALA A 718 -13.20 13.54 34.00
N CYS A 719 -13.17 13.82 32.69
CA CYS A 719 -12.10 14.60 32.06
C CYS A 719 -12.10 16.07 32.54
N ILE A 720 -13.28 16.71 32.70
CA ILE A 720 -13.38 18.08 33.20
C ILE A 720 -12.93 18.16 34.68
N GLU A 721 -13.34 17.23 35.52
CA GLU A 721 -12.90 17.13 36.91
C GLU A 721 -11.38 16.95 37.01
N ALA A 722 -10.80 16.13 36.16
CA ALA A 722 -9.36 15.88 36.11
C ALA A 722 -8.51 17.11 35.71
N LEU A 723 -9.12 18.17 35.17
CA LEU A 723 -8.40 19.41 34.81
C LEU A 723 -7.85 20.16 36.03
N ASP A 724 -8.36 19.92 37.23
CA ASP A 724 -7.84 20.49 38.47
C ASP A 724 -6.74 19.64 39.11
N GLY A 725 -6.45 18.48 38.55
CA GLY A 725 -5.50 17.52 39.06
C GLY A 725 -4.23 17.39 38.18
N PRO A 726 -3.34 16.47 38.55
CA PRO A 726 -2.05 16.26 37.85
C PRO A 726 -2.20 15.65 36.44
N HIS A 727 -3.33 15.11 36.09
CA HIS A 727 -3.59 14.39 34.83
C HIS A 727 -4.32 15.23 33.77
N TRP A 728 -4.37 16.56 33.93
CA TRP A 728 -5.10 17.47 33.06
C TRP A 728 -4.70 17.36 31.57
N GLN A 729 -3.43 17.08 31.28
CA GLN A 729 -2.94 16.94 29.91
C GLN A 729 -3.57 15.74 29.20
N GLY A 730 -3.64 14.60 29.88
CA GLY A 730 -4.29 13.38 29.37
C GLY A 730 -5.79 13.53 29.24
N ALA A 731 -6.44 14.21 30.18
CA ALA A 731 -7.85 14.53 30.11
C ALA A 731 -8.17 15.42 28.90
N LEU A 732 -7.37 16.46 28.64
CA LEU A 732 -7.52 17.30 27.45
C LEU A 732 -7.23 16.54 26.18
N TRP A 733 -6.24 15.61 26.17
CA TRP A 733 -6.00 14.75 25.01
C TRP A 733 -7.24 13.91 24.68
N ALA A 734 -7.89 13.29 25.65
CA ALA A 734 -9.14 12.56 25.41
C ALA A 734 -10.24 13.49 24.87
N MET A 735 -10.40 14.68 25.47
CA MET A 735 -11.43 15.64 25.06
C MET A 735 -11.27 16.18 23.64
N ARG A 736 -10.07 16.14 23.05
CA ARG A 736 -9.84 16.51 21.64
C ARG A 736 -10.63 15.66 20.63
N TYR A 737 -11.10 14.50 21.04
CA TYR A 737 -11.90 13.57 20.23
C TYR A 737 -13.40 13.55 20.57
N MET A 738 -13.84 14.34 21.57
CA MET A 738 -15.21 14.36 22.04
C MET A 738 -15.97 15.55 21.43
N HIS A 739 -16.48 15.39 20.21
CA HIS A 739 -17.26 16.40 19.49
C HIS A 739 -18.70 16.42 20.02
N GLU A 740 -18.86 16.88 21.26
CA GLU A 740 -20.15 17.00 21.96
C GLU A 740 -20.34 18.43 22.44
N THR A 741 -21.56 18.98 22.30
CA THR A 741 -21.88 20.34 22.75
C THR A 741 -21.63 20.50 24.25
N SER A 742 -21.91 19.46 25.04
CA SER A 742 -21.66 19.42 26.49
C SER A 742 -20.17 19.57 26.84
N ALA A 743 -19.28 18.91 26.09
CA ALA A 743 -17.81 18.99 26.25
C ALA A 743 -17.33 20.43 25.99
N VAL A 744 -17.77 21.03 24.88
CA VAL A 744 -17.45 22.42 24.52
C VAL A 744 -17.90 23.39 25.58
N GLU A 745 -19.15 23.29 26.07
CA GLU A 745 -19.69 24.18 27.10
C GLU A 745 -18.88 24.11 28.39
N LYS A 746 -18.57 22.90 28.85
CA LYS A 746 -17.78 22.67 30.06
C LYS A 746 -16.36 23.20 29.94
N LEU A 747 -15.71 23.00 28.78
CA LEU A 747 -14.39 23.57 28.49
C LEU A 747 -14.42 25.10 28.48
N ILE A 748 -15.41 25.74 27.89
CA ILE A 748 -15.57 27.19 27.89
C ILE A 748 -15.77 27.73 29.31
N LYS A 749 -16.64 27.08 30.12
CA LYS A 749 -16.82 27.45 31.51
C LYS A 749 -15.51 27.33 32.30
N LYS A 750 -14.76 26.27 32.08
CA LYS A 750 -13.45 26.04 32.70
C LYS A 750 -12.43 27.10 32.29
N LEU A 751 -12.38 27.45 31.00
CA LEU A 751 -11.49 28.49 30.46
C LEU A 751 -11.68 29.83 31.11
N ALA A 752 -12.94 30.19 31.46
CA ALA A 752 -13.29 31.45 32.10
C ALA A 752 -12.73 31.61 33.52
N ILE A 753 -12.53 30.51 34.24
CA ILE A 753 -12.10 30.53 35.66
C ILE A 753 -10.63 30.12 35.85
N VAL A 754 -10.02 29.38 34.90
CA VAL A 754 -8.64 28.89 35.01
C VAL A 754 -7.64 30.04 34.98
N ARG A 755 -6.66 30.01 35.90
CA ARG A 755 -5.60 31.04 36.03
C ARG A 755 -4.22 30.52 35.57
N THR A 756 -4.01 29.21 35.59
CA THR A 756 -2.75 28.59 35.17
C THR A 756 -2.55 28.73 33.66
N PRO A 757 -1.47 29.39 33.20
CA PRO A 757 -1.27 29.66 31.76
C PRO A 757 -1.20 28.38 30.91
N GLU A 758 -0.55 27.34 31.40
CA GLU A 758 -0.36 26.06 30.71
C GLU A 758 -1.71 25.37 30.49
N LEU A 759 -2.55 25.27 31.54
CA LEU A 759 -3.87 24.69 31.42
C LEU A 759 -4.77 25.52 30.50
N ARG A 760 -4.70 26.86 30.61
CA ARG A 760 -5.44 27.77 29.75
C ARG A 760 -5.08 27.53 28.27
N ARG A 761 -3.78 27.43 27.93
CA ARG A 761 -3.30 27.10 26.59
C ARG A 761 -3.79 25.71 26.16
N GLY A 762 -3.70 24.72 27.02
CA GLY A 762 -4.19 23.37 26.74
C GLY A 762 -5.68 23.32 26.38
N ILE A 763 -6.54 24.07 27.12
CA ILE A 763 -7.97 24.18 26.81
C ILE A 763 -8.18 24.87 25.45
N LEU A 764 -7.44 25.94 25.15
CA LEU A 764 -7.53 26.64 23.87
C LEU A 764 -7.14 25.72 22.69
N VAL A 765 -6.05 24.93 22.82
CA VAL A 765 -5.67 23.92 21.80
C VAL A 765 -6.79 22.89 21.60
N THR A 766 -7.39 22.43 22.70
CA THR A 766 -8.48 21.46 22.63
C THR A 766 -9.71 22.06 21.92
N LEU A 767 -10.06 23.32 22.21
CA LEU A 767 -11.12 24.02 21.50
C LEU A 767 -10.79 24.23 20.01
N VAL A 768 -9.55 24.59 19.67
CA VAL A 768 -9.11 24.68 18.26
C VAL A 768 -9.29 23.34 17.55
N ARG A 769 -8.89 22.22 18.20
CA ARG A 769 -9.08 20.88 17.66
C ARG A 769 -10.54 20.53 17.41
N LEU A 770 -11.42 20.91 18.34
CA LEU A 770 -12.86 20.65 18.30
C LEU A 770 -13.63 21.60 17.36
N TYR A 771 -12.98 22.63 16.78
CA TYR A 771 -13.65 23.57 15.88
C TYR A 771 -14.21 22.88 14.63
N GLN A 772 -13.48 21.91 14.10
CA GLN A 772 -13.92 21.07 12.98
C GLN A 772 -13.96 19.61 13.44
N ARG A 773 -14.70 18.79 12.72
CA ARG A 773 -14.67 17.33 12.84
C ARG A 773 -14.44 16.68 11.47
N GLU A 774 -14.08 15.43 11.47
CA GLU A 774 -14.04 14.65 10.24
C GLU A 774 -15.46 14.44 9.71
N ALA A 775 -15.72 14.64 8.42
CA ALA A 775 -17.00 14.34 7.79
C ALA A 775 -17.35 12.86 7.90
N ASP A 776 -18.62 12.53 7.78
CA ASP A 776 -19.07 11.15 7.78
C ASP A 776 -18.49 10.42 6.54
N TYR A 777 -17.98 9.21 6.77
CA TYR A 777 -17.33 8.44 5.70
C TYR A 777 -18.34 7.92 4.69
N ARG A 778 -18.06 8.14 3.40
CA ARG A 778 -18.91 7.72 2.28
C ARG A 778 -18.17 6.85 1.25
N GLY A 779 -17.01 6.32 1.62
CA GLY A 779 -16.17 5.50 0.75
C GLY A 779 -15.14 6.30 -0.04
N THR A 780 -14.92 7.57 0.29
CA THR A 780 -13.89 8.42 -0.35
C THR A 780 -12.50 7.93 0.01
N TRP A 781 -11.68 7.66 -1.01
CA TRP A 781 -10.27 7.38 -0.83
C TRP A 781 -9.45 8.66 -0.99
N TRP A 782 -8.48 8.86 -0.14
CA TRP A 782 -7.62 10.05 -0.10
C TRP A 782 -6.44 10.06 -1.08
N GLY A 783 -6.36 9.05 -1.95
CA GLY A 783 -5.27 8.96 -2.92
C GLY A 783 -3.98 8.39 -2.33
N ILE A 784 -2.93 8.39 -3.15
CA ILE A 784 -1.62 7.84 -2.76
C ILE A 784 -0.87 8.80 -1.82
N ARG A 785 -1.08 10.10 -1.94
CA ARG A 785 -0.43 11.15 -1.15
C ARG A 785 -1.46 12.07 -0.52
N PRO A 786 -2.16 11.60 0.52
CA PRO A 786 -3.12 12.43 1.23
C PRO A 786 -2.45 13.66 1.84
N ASP A 787 -3.19 14.76 1.87
CA ASP A 787 -2.79 15.92 2.66
C ASP A 787 -2.95 15.57 4.14
N ASN A 788 -1.86 15.54 4.87
CA ASN A 788 -1.79 15.24 6.30
C ASN A 788 -1.37 16.47 7.13
N THR A 789 -1.56 17.66 6.59
CA THR A 789 -1.17 18.91 7.27
C THR A 789 -2.09 19.26 8.44
N GLY A 790 -3.36 18.82 8.39
CA GLY A 790 -4.35 18.99 9.46
C GLY A 790 -4.75 17.68 10.13
N PRO A 791 -5.59 17.74 11.18
CA PRO A 791 -6.04 16.54 11.90
C PRO A 791 -7.17 15.78 11.20
N TYR A 792 -7.77 16.35 10.13
CA TYR A 792 -8.90 15.80 9.40
C TYR A 792 -8.63 15.84 7.89
N TYR A 793 -9.12 14.83 7.18
CA TYR A 793 -9.02 14.75 5.73
C TYR A 793 -10.15 15.53 5.04
N GLU A 794 -11.39 15.37 5.53
CA GLU A 794 -12.59 16.10 5.10
C GLU A 794 -13.13 16.92 6.28
N PRO A 795 -12.45 18.05 6.63
CA PRO A 795 -12.87 18.85 7.78
C PRO A 795 -14.21 19.53 7.51
N VAL A 796 -15.14 19.38 8.44
CA VAL A 796 -16.44 20.06 8.40
C VAL A 796 -16.72 20.78 9.72
N GLU A 797 -17.41 21.91 9.64
CA GLU A 797 -17.98 22.56 10.81
C GLU A 797 -19.18 21.75 11.32
N TRP A 798 -19.44 21.91 12.61
CA TRP A 798 -20.51 21.23 13.31
C TRP A 798 -21.19 22.18 14.30
N GLU A 799 -22.19 21.72 15.07
CA GLU A 799 -22.98 22.54 15.97
C GLU A 799 -22.11 23.37 16.96
N GLY A 800 -21.01 22.82 17.45
CA GLY A 800 -20.07 23.47 18.38
C GLY A 800 -19.21 24.56 17.75
N SER A 801 -18.98 24.55 16.43
CA SER A 801 -17.97 25.36 15.72
C SER A 801 -18.17 26.85 15.94
N LYS A 802 -19.40 27.36 15.78
CA LYS A 802 -19.70 28.79 15.95
C LYS A 802 -19.34 29.31 17.33
N ARG A 803 -19.68 28.55 18.38
CA ARG A 803 -19.39 28.89 19.77
C ARG A 803 -17.89 28.86 20.07
N ILE A 804 -17.21 27.83 19.59
CA ILE A 804 -15.75 27.71 19.68
C ILE A 804 -15.05 28.86 18.99
N GLY A 805 -15.46 29.20 17.76
CA GLY A 805 -14.91 30.33 16.99
C GLY A 805 -15.01 31.66 17.72
N ALA A 806 -16.18 31.94 18.32
CA ALA A 806 -16.37 33.16 19.12
C ALA A 806 -15.39 33.23 20.32
N VAL A 807 -15.21 32.11 21.03
CA VAL A 807 -14.30 32.07 22.19
C VAL A 807 -12.85 32.24 21.79
N ILE A 808 -12.40 31.61 20.70
CA ILE A 808 -11.02 31.73 20.21
C ILE A 808 -10.77 33.16 19.72
N THR A 809 -11.73 33.78 19.01
CA THR A 809 -11.62 35.17 18.57
C THR A 809 -11.54 36.13 19.73
N ALA A 810 -12.37 35.97 20.76
CA ALA A 810 -12.29 36.75 21.99
C ALA A 810 -10.94 36.58 22.68
N ALA A 811 -10.43 35.34 22.84
CA ALA A 811 -9.15 35.06 23.45
C ALA A 811 -7.97 35.69 22.67
N ALA A 812 -8.09 35.82 21.35
CA ALA A 812 -7.08 36.51 20.54
C ALA A 812 -7.19 38.03 20.60
N THR A 813 -8.42 38.59 20.78
CA THR A 813 -8.64 40.04 20.86
C THR A 813 -8.20 40.58 22.22
N ASP A 814 -8.51 39.87 23.30
CA ASP A 814 -8.24 40.25 24.67
C ASP A 814 -6.85 39.80 25.15
N GLY A 815 -6.17 38.95 24.37
CA GLY A 815 -4.88 38.35 24.72
C GLY A 815 -3.69 39.26 24.44
N ASP A 816 -2.60 38.98 25.14
CA ASP A 816 -1.28 39.54 24.85
C ASP A 816 -0.70 39.01 23.51
N ALA A 817 0.43 39.61 23.08
CA ALA A 817 1.09 39.23 21.82
C ALA A 817 1.48 37.74 21.77
N ASP A 818 1.85 37.17 22.92
CA ASP A 818 2.24 35.75 23.04
C ASP A 818 1.03 34.83 22.85
N THR A 819 -0.12 35.18 23.41
CA THR A 819 -1.37 34.45 23.24
C THR A 819 -1.86 34.52 21.79
N VAL A 820 -1.76 35.67 21.16
CA VAL A 820 -2.13 35.84 19.75
C VAL A 820 -1.22 34.98 18.83
N THR A 821 0.09 35.04 19.07
CA THR A 821 1.06 34.24 18.30
C THR A 821 0.84 32.74 18.49
N PHE A 822 0.62 32.32 19.72
CA PHE A 822 0.28 30.93 20.04
C PHE A 822 -0.98 30.46 19.32
N LEU A 823 -2.07 31.23 19.39
CA LEU A 823 -3.34 30.89 18.72
C LEU A 823 -3.18 30.82 17.21
N LYS A 824 -2.46 31.75 16.58
CA LYS A 824 -2.16 31.70 15.14
C LYS A 824 -1.41 30.44 14.76
N THR A 825 -0.46 30.01 15.57
CA THR A 825 0.33 28.79 15.35
C THR A 825 -0.57 27.54 15.44
N GLU A 826 -1.41 27.46 16.47
CA GLU A 826 -2.32 26.31 16.64
C GLU A 826 -3.44 26.28 15.60
N LEU A 827 -3.99 27.42 15.22
CA LEU A 827 -4.97 27.50 14.11
C LEU A 827 -4.36 27.01 12.80
N ALA A 828 -3.10 27.42 12.51
CA ALA A 828 -2.39 26.95 11.32
C ALA A 828 -2.10 25.45 11.39
N ARG A 829 -1.66 24.92 12.54
CA ARG A 829 -1.42 23.48 12.74
C ARG A 829 -2.69 22.65 12.55
N HIS A 830 -3.85 23.19 12.94
CA HIS A 830 -5.15 22.50 12.82
C HIS A 830 -5.89 22.83 11.53
N GLN A 831 -5.32 23.67 10.64
CA GLN A 831 -5.93 24.13 9.39
C GLN A 831 -7.29 24.83 9.62
N VAL A 832 -7.42 25.58 10.70
CA VAL A 832 -8.64 26.33 11.08
C VAL A 832 -8.48 27.79 10.69
N SER A 833 -9.40 28.32 9.88
CA SER A 833 -9.49 29.74 9.52
C SER A 833 -10.69 30.39 10.23
N LEU A 834 -10.45 31.49 10.92
CA LEU A 834 -11.50 32.25 11.59
C LEU A 834 -11.57 33.69 11.06
N PRO A 835 -12.76 34.32 11.00
CA PRO A 835 -12.89 35.74 10.66
C PRO A 835 -12.01 36.60 11.58
N GLY A 836 -11.18 37.46 10.99
CA GLY A 836 -10.23 38.31 11.74
C GLY A 836 -8.94 37.61 12.22
N LEU A 837 -8.88 36.30 12.13
CA LEU A 837 -7.69 35.48 12.35
C LEU A 837 -7.49 34.53 11.15
N PRO A 838 -7.32 35.08 9.93
CA PRO A 838 -7.10 34.23 8.79
C PRO A 838 -5.88 33.35 9.08
N LEU A 839 -5.92 32.12 8.60
CA LEU A 839 -4.70 31.35 8.44
C LEU A 839 -3.70 32.35 7.85
N ALA A 840 -2.60 32.62 8.59
CA ALA A 840 -1.44 33.15 7.92
C ALA A 840 -1.32 32.21 6.73
N SER A 841 -1.58 32.74 5.53
CA SER A 841 -1.24 31.96 4.36
C SER A 841 0.14 31.46 4.76
N ILE A 842 0.32 30.13 4.88
CA ILE A 842 1.64 29.60 4.68
C ILE A 842 1.85 30.06 3.25
N ALA A 843 2.18 31.36 3.16
CA ALA A 843 2.68 31.94 1.97
C ALA A 843 3.74 30.92 1.64
N ALA A 844 3.46 30.12 0.63
CA ALA A 844 4.54 29.52 -0.08
C ALA A 844 5.51 30.67 -0.12
N THR A 845 6.52 30.65 0.79
CA THR A 845 7.62 31.59 0.69
C THR A 845 7.84 31.57 -0.78
N PRO A 846 7.67 32.67 -1.51
CA PRO A 846 7.87 32.62 -2.93
C PRO A 846 9.28 32.08 -3.01
N ASP A 847 9.34 30.74 -3.16
CA ASP A 847 10.53 30.04 -3.48
C ASP A 847 10.82 30.71 -4.79
N ASN A 848 11.82 31.58 -4.80
CA ASN A 848 12.22 32.39 -5.96
C ASN A 848 12.78 31.41 -6.97
N GLN A 849 11.92 30.49 -7.43
CA GLN A 849 12.25 29.37 -8.25
C GLN A 849 12.30 29.88 -9.69
N GLN A 850 13.49 30.26 -10.08
CA GLN A 850 13.79 30.33 -11.49
C GLN A 850 13.59 28.94 -12.10
N PRO A 851 12.95 28.84 -13.28
CA PRO A 851 12.80 27.57 -13.97
C PRO A 851 14.16 26.85 -14.08
N ILE A 852 14.17 25.55 -13.82
CA ILE A 852 15.38 24.75 -13.92
C ILE A 852 15.86 24.80 -15.37
N THR A 853 17.04 25.36 -15.58
CA THR A 853 17.71 25.34 -16.89
C THR A 853 18.59 24.09 -16.95
N LEU A 854 18.28 23.18 -17.89
CA LEU A 854 19.06 21.95 -18.05
C LEU A 854 20.46 22.28 -18.59
N PRO A 855 21.52 21.83 -17.91
CA PRO A 855 22.87 21.98 -18.41
C PRO A 855 23.07 21.13 -19.69
N LYS A 856 23.76 21.68 -20.67
CA LYS A 856 24.10 20.95 -21.88
C LYS A 856 25.55 20.47 -21.79
N ALA A 857 25.79 19.24 -22.23
CA ALA A 857 27.16 18.77 -22.42
C ALA A 857 27.82 19.57 -23.55
N ASP A 858 29.10 19.88 -23.39
CA ASP A 858 29.92 20.42 -24.47
C ASP A 858 30.23 19.30 -25.49
N PRO A 859 29.73 19.38 -26.73
CA PRO A 859 29.96 18.34 -27.71
C PRO A 859 31.45 18.08 -27.99
N GLY A 860 32.32 19.03 -27.67
CA GLY A 860 33.78 18.91 -27.82
C GLY A 860 34.47 18.15 -26.67
N ASP A 861 33.80 17.91 -25.57
CA ASP A 861 34.38 17.20 -24.41
C ASP A 861 33.85 15.75 -24.27
N PRO A 862 34.60 14.74 -24.73
CA PRO A 862 34.18 13.35 -24.65
C PRO A 862 34.13 12.82 -23.21
N ASN A 863 34.60 13.58 -22.21
CA ASN A 863 34.59 13.19 -20.81
C ASN A 863 33.34 13.60 -20.09
N GLN A 864 32.45 14.34 -20.70
CA GLN A 864 31.16 14.69 -20.09
C GLN A 864 30.13 13.57 -20.24
N LEU A 865 29.33 13.35 -19.20
CA LEU A 865 28.36 12.24 -19.11
C LEU A 865 27.32 12.26 -20.25
N GLY A 866 26.91 13.45 -20.70
CA GLY A 866 25.96 13.61 -21.80
C GLY A 866 26.49 13.14 -23.16
N ASN A 867 27.81 13.00 -23.30
CA ASN A 867 28.48 12.52 -24.51
C ASN A 867 28.88 11.02 -24.44
N MET A 868 28.52 10.33 -23.33
CA MET A 868 28.87 8.93 -23.12
C MET A 868 27.66 8.00 -23.26
N PRO A 869 27.81 6.78 -23.79
CA PRO A 869 26.80 5.75 -23.63
C PRO A 869 26.58 5.42 -22.16
N PHE A 870 25.32 5.16 -21.78
CA PHE A 870 24.91 4.92 -20.38
C PHE A 870 25.79 3.93 -19.63
N GLN A 871 26.11 2.77 -20.22
CA GLN A 871 26.91 1.74 -19.56
C GLN A 871 28.36 2.20 -19.30
N ALA A 872 28.92 2.97 -20.22
CA ALA A 872 30.25 3.54 -20.05
C ALA A 872 30.26 4.63 -18.97
N ALA A 873 29.27 5.52 -18.97
CA ALA A 873 29.08 6.54 -17.96
C ALA A 873 28.93 5.89 -16.57
N ARG A 874 28.00 4.94 -16.42
CA ARG A 874 27.75 4.20 -15.17
C ARG A 874 29.02 3.50 -14.65
N GLY A 875 29.72 2.76 -15.52
CA GLY A 875 30.94 2.04 -15.13
C GLY A 875 32.05 2.98 -14.66
N ARG A 876 32.26 4.11 -15.36
CA ARG A 876 33.29 5.11 -14.97
C ARG A 876 32.93 5.85 -13.67
N VAL A 877 31.63 6.17 -13.43
CA VAL A 877 31.19 6.80 -12.18
C VAL A 877 31.41 5.87 -10.99
N LEU A 878 31.03 4.59 -11.13
CA LEU A 878 31.17 3.62 -10.03
C LEU A 878 32.65 3.25 -9.74
N ALA A 879 33.56 3.40 -10.72
CA ALA A 879 34.98 3.17 -10.54
C ALA A 879 35.75 4.37 -9.98
N ALA A 880 35.16 5.57 -9.97
CA ALA A 880 35.80 6.79 -9.51
C ALA A 880 35.61 6.98 -7.99
N ALA A 881 36.63 7.48 -7.30
CA ALA A 881 36.51 7.91 -5.93
C ALA A 881 35.84 9.28 -5.85
N GLY A 882 34.85 9.43 -4.97
CA GLY A 882 34.09 10.65 -4.80
C GLY A 882 34.42 11.42 -3.50
N ASP A 883 34.28 12.74 -3.55
CA ASP A 883 34.45 13.67 -2.42
C ASP A 883 33.08 14.21 -1.98
N VAL A 884 32.71 13.96 -0.72
CA VAL A 884 31.40 14.33 -0.15
C VAL A 884 31.15 15.84 -0.18
N ALA A 885 32.16 16.67 0.14
CA ALA A 885 31.99 18.11 0.19
C ALA A 885 31.80 18.73 -1.22
N LYS A 886 32.55 18.22 -2.22
CA LYS A 886 32.34 18.62 -3.61
C LYS A 886 30.98 18.15 -4.11
N GLY A 887 30.55 16.96 -3.73
CA GLY A 887 29.26 16.41 -4.06
C GLY A 887 28.09 17.26 -3.52
N GLU A 888 28.20 17.78 -2.31
CA GLU A 888 27.20 18.72 -1.74
C GLU A 888 27.10 20.01 -2.56
N LEU A 889 28.24 20.56 -2.98
CA LEU A 889 28.27 21.74 -3.85
C LEU A 889 27.61 21.45 -5.21
N LEU A 890 27.91 20.29 -5.81
CA LEU A 890 27.29 19.84 -7.07
C LEU A 890 25.79 19.63 -6.92
N PHE A 891 25.31 19.06 -5.80
CA PHE A 891 23.90 18.88 -5.51
C PHE A 891 23.14 20.22 -5.53
N LYS A 892 23.77 21.28 -5.05
CA LYS A 892 23.20 22.65 -5.09
C LYS A 892 23.29 23.25 -6.49
N SER A 893 24.43 23.16 -7.15
CA SER A 893 24.67 23.81 -8.46
C SER A 893 23.94 23.13 -9.62
N GLN A 894 23.68 21.82 -9.54
CA GLN A 894 22.88 21.09 -10.53
C GLN A 894 21.38 21.16 -10.26
N SER A 895 20.93 22.09 -9.41
CA SER A 895 19.51 22.34 -9.08
C SER A 895 18.76 21.17 -8.43
N CYS A 896 19.43 20.16 -7.90
CA CYS A 896 18.80 19.03 -7.20
C CYS A 896 17.97 19.51 -5.99
N VAL A 897 18.41 20.58 -5.31
CA VAL A 897 17.72 21.22 -4.18
C VAL A 897 16.35 21.80 -4.54
N ALA A 898 16.04 22.00 -5.82
CA ALA A 898 14.75 22.50 -6.27
C ALA A 898 13.63 21.50 -5.98
N CYS A 899 13.93 20.19 -6.10
CA CYS A 899 12.97 19.11 -5.92
C CYS A 899 13.28 18.19 -4.73
N HIS A 900 14.53 18.15 -4.23
CA HIS A 900 14.94 17.25 -3.17
C HIS A 900 15.31 17.98 -1.87
N THR A 901 14.95 17.37 -0.75
CA THR A 901 15.35 17.80 0.60
C THR A 901 16.27 16.76 1.21
N THR A 902 17.30 17.21 1.96
CA THR A 902 18.38 16.38 2.48
C THR A 902 18.57 16.48 3.98
N ALA A 903 17.77 17.28 4.67
CA ALA A 903 17.83 17.45 6.12
C ALA A 903 16.45 17.27 6.76
N ASP A 904 16.45 16.76 7.99
CA ASP A 904 15.23 16.62 8.80
C ASP A 904 14.57 17.98 9.03
N GLY A 905 13.22 17.98 9.08
CA GLY A 905 12.41 19.19 9.30
C GLY A 905 12.25 20.09 8.08
N GLN A 906 12.89 19.79 6.95
CA GLN A 906 12.60 20.50 5.69
C GLN A 906 11.28 20.00 5.10
N ARG A 907 10.45 20.93 4.59
CA ARG A 907 9.24 20.57 3.88
C ARG A 907 9.59 19.76 2.63
N PRO A 908 9.05 18.52 2.45
CA PRO A 908 9.33 17.72 1.27
C PRO A 908 8.86 18.43 0.00
N LYS A 909 9.78 18.55 -0.96
CA LYS A 909 9.50 19.14 -2.29
C LYS A 909 9.34 18.06 -3.37
N GLY A 910 9.96 16.92 -3.17
CA GLY A 910 9.97 15.73 -3.99
C GLY A 910 10.45 14.54 -3.15
N PRO A 911 11.03 13.50 -3.73
CA PRO A 911 11.62 12.41 -2.96
C PRO A 911 12.61 12.96 -1.91
N HIS A 912 12.34 12.68 -0.64
CA HIS A 912 13.20 13.10 0.45
C HIS A 912 14.44 12.22 0.53
N LEU A 913 15.62 12.82 0.63
CA LEU A 913 16.89 12.10 0.52
C LEU A 913 17.69 11.99 1.83
N VAL A 914 17.07 12.31 2.97
CA VAL A 914 17.76 12.34 4.28
C VAL A 914 18.55 11.07 4.59
N ASP A 915 17.99 9.92 4.27
CA ASP A 915 18.57 8.60 4.54
C ASP A 915 18.78 7.78 3.26
N ILE A 916 18.94 8.45 2.13
CA ILE A 916 19.02 7.80 0.81
C ILE A 916 20.17 6.80 0.72
N GLY A 917 21.29 7.11 1.40
CA GLY A 917 22.47 6.24 1.44
C GLY A 917 22.28 4.94 2.23
N LYS A 918 21.21 4.84 3.05
CA LYS A 918 20.79 3.57 3.70
C LYS A 918 19.84 2.76 2.84
N ARG A 919 19.04 3.45 1.99
CA ARG A 919 17.94 2.85 1.24
C ARG A 919 18.34 2.28 -0.11
N TYR A 920 19.35 2.89 -0.77
CA TYR A 920 19.73 2.57 -2.13
C TYR A 920 21.23 2.28 -2.24
N LYS A 921 21.57 1.32 -3.10
CA LYS A 921 22.98 1.02 -3.45
C LYS A 921 23.53 2.06 -4.43
N ALA A 922 24.86 2.12 -4.54
CA ALA A 922 25.55 3.04 -5.44
C ALA A 922 25.04 2.91 -6.89
N GLU A 923 24.87 1.68 -7.36
CA GLU A 923 24.43 1.37 -8.72
C GLU A 923 23.03 1.93 -9.02
N GLU A 924 22.12 1.86 -8.05
CA GLU A 924 20.74 2.34 -8.16
C GLU A 924 20.69 3.87 -8.14
N LEU A 925 21.52 4.51 -7.32
CA LEU A 925 21.64 5.97 -7.27
C LEU A 925 22.21 6.52 -8.58
N VAL A 926 23.24 5.88 -9.14
CA VAL A 926 23.84 6.26 -10.44
C VAL A 926 22.81 6.10 -11.57
N GLU A 927 22.07 4.99 -11.59
CA GLU A 927 21.01 4.77 -12.57
C GLU A 927 19.94 5.86 -12.48
N SER A 928 19.47 6.19 -11.27
CA SER A 928 18.45 7.22 -11.05
C SER A 928 18.91 8.62 -11.47
N MET A 929 20.22 8.93 -11.37
CA MET A 929 20.78 10.20 -11.80
C MET A 929 20.97 10.29 -13.32
N LEU A 930 21.37 9.19 -13.96
CA LEU A 930 21.66 9.13 -15.39
C LEU A 930 20.40 8.89 -16.24
N GLN A 931 19.47 8.09 -15.74
CA GLN A 931 18.23 7.69 -16.41
C GLN A 931 17.02 7.77 -15.45
N PRO A 932 16.59 8.97 -15.06
CA PRO A 932 15.54 9.13 -14.03
C PRO A 932 14.17 8.56 -14.43
N SER A 933 13.94 8.37 -15.73
CA SER A 933 12.71 7.74 -16.25
C SER A 933 12.79 6.21 -16.33
N ALA A 934 13.97 5.61 -16.12
CA ALA A 934 14.12 4.15 -16.18
C ALA A 934 13.38 3.44 -15.05
N LYS A 935 13.36 4.05 -13.87
CA LYS A 935 12.67 3.53 -12.68
C LYS A 935 12.16 4.69 -11.84
N ILE A 936 10.88 5.00 -11.96
CA ILE A 936 10.24 6.06 -11.15
C ILE A 936 9.78 5.43 -9.84
N ALA A 937 10.14 6.07 -8.72
CA ALA A 937 9.66 5.63 -7.41
C ALA A 937 8.14 5.78 -7.34
N GLN A 938 7.46 4.76 -6.83
CA GLN A 938 6.01 4.73 -6.71
C GLN A 938 5.50 5.99 -5.96
N GLY A 939 4.46 6.63 -6.51
CA GLY A 939 3.90 7.87 -5.99
C GLY A 939 4.63 9.13 -6.46
N TYR A 940 5.72 9.03 -7.25
CA TYR A 940 6.38 10.16 -7.91
C TYR A 940 6.18 10.17 -9.42
N GLU A 941 5.22 9.36 -9.89
CA GLU A 941 4.77 9.39 -11.27
C GLU A 941 4.21 10.78 -11.58
N ALA A 942 4.58 11.34 -12.72
CA ALA A 942 3.99 12.57 -13.21
C ALA A 942 2.61 12.28 -13.82
N TYR A 943 1.72 13.27 -13.71
CA TYR A 943 0.37 13.21 -14.25
C TYR A 943 0.13 14.45 -15.14
N HIS A 944 -0.69 14.30 -16.17
CA HIS A 944 -1.41 15.40 -16.79
C HIS A 944 -2.75 15.57 -16.10
N PHE A 945 -3.05 16.80 -15.68
CA PHE A 945 -4.31 17.22 -15.13
C PHE A 945 -4.97 18.17 -16.13
N THR A 946 -6.06 17.73 -16.72
CA THR A 946 -6.87 18.58 -17.58
C THR A 946 -7.99 19.19 -16.75
N THR A 947 -8.08 20.50 -16.75
CA THR A 947 -9.12 21.21 -16.01
C THR A 947 -10.33 21.51 -16.89
N VAL A 948 -11.49 21.76 -16.26
CA VAL A 948 -12.76 22.03 -16.97
C VAL A 948 -12.73 23.22 -17.91
N ASP A 949 -11.79 24.16 -17.71
CA ASP A 949 -11.49 25.27 -18.60
C ASP A 949 -10.50 24.91 -19.74
N GLY A 950 -10.10 23.64 -19.82
CA GLY A 950 -9.25 23.08 -20.88
C GLY A 950 -7.75 23.31 -20.68
N LEU A 951 -7.31 23.81 -19.53
CA LEU A 951 -5.88 23.92 -19.23
C LEU A 951 -5.30 22.56 -18.85
N VAL A 952 -4.05 22.33 -19.24
CA VAL A 952 -3.32 21.10 -18.91
C VAL A 952 -2.12 21.44 -18.04
N TYR A 953 -2.07 20.81 -16.87
CA TYR A 953 -0.94 20.93 -15.94
C TYR A 953 -0.25 19.58 -15.84
N THR A 954 1.10 19.59 -15.85
CA THR A 954 1.89 18.36 -15.77
C THR A 954 2.80 18.40 -14.56
N GLY A 955 2.69 17.40 -13.69
CA GLY A 955 3.54 17.31 -12.51
C GLY A 955 3.23 16.06 -11.68
N PHE A 956 4.07 15.78 -10.69
CA PHE A 956 3.76 14.75 -9.70
C PHE A 956 2.96 15.36 -8.54
N VAL A 957 2.12 14.52 -7.93
CA VAL A 957 1.31 14.94 -6.79
C VAL A 957 2.19 15.11 -5.55
N VAL A 958 2.20 16.29 -4.98
CA VAL A 958 2.87 16.60 -3.71
C VAL A 958 1.97 16.26 -2.53
N SER A 959 0.70 16.69 -2.61
CA SER A 959 -0.34 16.34 -1.64
C SER A 959 -1.73 16.46 -2.27
N GLU A 960 -2.68 15.74 -1.72
CA GLU A 960 -4.06 15.67 -2.21
C GLU A 960 -5.03 15.70 -1.03
N SER A 961 -5.93 16.69 -1.01
CA SER A 961 -7.05 16.80 -0.09
C SER A 961 -8.37 16.53 -0.80
N ALA A 962 -9.47 16.52 -0.06
CA ALA A 962 -10.81 16.42 -0.65
C ALA A 962 -11.12 17.58 -1.62
N ALA A 963 -10.53 18.75 -1.41
CA ALA A 963 -10.80 19.97 -2.18
C ALA A 963 -9.69 20.32 -3.18
N VAL A 964 -8.43 20.01 -2.91
CA VAL A 964 -7.27 20.52 -3.66
C VAL A 964 -6.25 19.42 -3.92
N VAL A 965 -5.77 19.37 -5.16
CA VAL A 965 -4.60 18.58 -5.55
C VAL A 965 -3.42 19.54 -5.73
N ARG A 966 -2.33 19.34 -4.96
CA ARG A 966 -1.09 20.08 -5.14
C ARG A 966 -0.13 19.26 -5.98
N ILE A 967 0.33 19.84 -7.04
CA ILE A 967 1.29 19.21 -7.96
C ILE A 967 2.58 20.02 -8.00
N ARG A 968 3.69 19.35 -8.33
CA ARG A 968 4.96 20.01 -8.66
C ARG A 968 5.33 19.68 -10.09
N GLU A 969 5.51 20.74 -10.88
CA GLU A 969 5.93 20.66 -12.28
C GLU A 969 7.43 20.33 -12.37
N ALA A 970 7.87 19.85 -13.53
CA ALA A 970 9.30 19.59 -13.80
C ALA A 970 10.18 20.85 -13.68
N SER A 971 9.57 22.03 -13.83
CA SER A 971 10.18 23.34 -13.56
C SER A 971 10.48 23.59 -12.07
N GLY A 972 9.96 22.74 -11.16
CA GLY A 972 10.03 22.93 -9.71
C GLY A 972 8.89 23.78 -9.14
N VAL A 973 8.03 24.36 -9.96
CA VAL A 973 6.89 25.18 -9.51
C VAL A 973 5.81 24.31 -8.91
N GLU A 974 5.31 24.69 -7.71
CA GLU A 974 4.18 24.03 -7.07
C GLU A 974 2.87 24.74 -7.47
N ARG A 975 1.87 23.95 -7.83
CA ARG A 975 0.55 24.44 -8.25
C ARG A 975 -0.55 23.76 -7.46
N ALA A 976 -1.53 24.53 -7.00
CA ALA A 976 -2.74 24.00 -6.37
C ALA A 976 -3.87 24.00 -7.42
N LEU A 977 -4.44 22.83 -7.65
CA LEU A 977 -5.59 22.63 -8.53
C LEU A 977 -6.80 22.29 -7.67
N ASN A 978 -7.92 23.00 -7.83
CA ASN A 978 -9.14 22.59 -7.16
C ASN A 978 -9.60 21.25 -7.75
N ARG A 979 -9.94 20.31 -6.91
CA ARG A 979 -10.35 18.97 -7.36
C ARG A 979 -11.60 18.99 -8.23
N ALA A 980 -12.53 19.90 -7.95
CA ALA A 980 -13.73 20.09 -8.73
C ALA A 980 -13.46 20.64 -10.16
N ASP A 981 -12.32 21.28 -10.37
CA ASP A 981 -11.94 21.85 -11.67
C ASP A 981 -11.17 20.82 -12.52
N ILE A 982 -10.79 19.65 -11.98
CA ILE A 982 -10.06 18.62 -12.71
C ILE A 982 -11.07 17.74 -13.46
N GLU A 983 -11.08 17.84 -14.79
CA GLU A 983 -11.90 17.00 -15.67
C GLU A 983 -11.25 15.63 -15.91
N GLU A 984 -9.91 15.59 -16.08
CA GLU A 984 -9.17 14.37 -16.40
C GLU A 984 -7.81 14.36 -15.71
N ARG A 985 -7.37 13.17 -15.30
CA ARG A 985 -6.04 12.91 -14.73
C ARG A 985 -5.44 11.68 -15.39
N THR A 986 -4.34 11.86 -16.12
CA THR A 986 -3.63 10.78 -16.81
C THR A 986 -2.17 10.70 -16.37
N ILE A 987 -1.70 9.45 -16.15
CA ILE A 987 -0.32 9.17 -15.74
C ILE A 987 0.65 9.35 -16.92
N GLN A 988 1.83 9.88 -16.64
CA GLN A 988 2.91 10.06 -17.59
C GLN A 988 3.98 8.99 -17.43
N LYS A 989 4.63 8.61 -18.54
CA LYS A 989 5.73 7.65 -18.54
C LYS A 989 7.09 8.26 -18.16
N LEU A 990 7.21 9.56 -18.30
CA LEU A 990 8.45 10.26 -17.99
C LEU A 990 8.46 10.72 -16.54
N SER A 991 9.63 10.64 -15.91
CA SER A 991 9.86 11.19 -14.58
C SER A 991 9.73 12.72 -14.60
N ALA A 992 9.20 13.29 -13.51
CA ALA A 992 9.28 14.73 -13.27
C ALA A 992 10.73 15.21 -13.02
N MET A 993 11.65 14.30 -12.66
CA MET A 993 13.08 14.58 -12.66
C MET A 993 13.58 14.61 -14.10
N PRO A 994 14.05 15.76 -14.62
CA PRO A 994 14.43 15.85 -16.01
C PRO A 994 15.66 15.00 -16.33
N GLU A 995 15.67 14.41 -17.51
CA GLU A 995 16.89 13.80 -18.06
C GLU A 995 17.91 14.86 -18.42
N GLY A 996 19.19 14.56 -18.27
CA GLY A 996 20.28 15.47 -18.61
C GLY A 996 20.69 16.47 -17.53
N LEU A 997 20.10 16.42 -16.32
CA LEU A 997 20.49 17.30 -15.20
C LEU A 997 21.98 17.28 -14.85
N ILE A 998 22.68 16.20 -15.17
CA ILE A 998 24.12 16.01 -14.92
C ILE A 998 24.90 15.80 -16.22
N ALA A 999 24.33 16.16 -17.36
CA ALA A 999 24.95 15.93 -18.67
C ALA A 999 26.33 16.61 -18.84
N ASN A 1000 26.52 17.76 -18.21
CA ASN A 1000 27.76 18.55 -18.22
C ASN A 1000 28.83 18.06 -17.21
N LEU A 1001 28.50 17.10 -16.34
CA LEU A 1001 29.44 16.58 -15.36
C LEU A 1001 30.37 15.52 -15.98
N THR A 1002 31.59 15.43 -15.46
CA THR A 1002 32.45 14.29 -15.71
C THR A 1002 32.11 13.12 -14.79
N PRO A 1003 32.54 11.87 -15.09
CA PRO A 1003 32.34 10.73 -14.21
C PRO A 1003 32.87 10.95 -12.77
N SER A 1004 34.02 11.63 -12.61
CA SER A 1004 34.58 11.96 -11.29
C SER A 1004 33.67 12.92 -10.53
N GLN A 1005 33.13 13.96 -11.16
CA GLN A 1005 32.19 14.89 -10.53
C GLN A 1005 30.85 14.20 -10.16
N CYS A 1006 30.38 13.27 -10.98
CA CYS A 1006 29.21 12.48 -10.65
C CYS A 1006 29.50 11.51 -9.49
N ALA A 1007 30.73 10.99 -9.38
CA ALA A 1007 31.13 10.20 -8.22
C ALA A 1007 31.18 11.04 -6.93
N ASP A 1008 31.59 12.32 -7.01
CA ASP A 1008 31.50 13.25 -5.87
C ASP A 1008 30.04 13.41 -5.43
N LEU A 1009 29.10 13.61 -6.36
CA LEU A 1009 27.67 13.68 -6.09
C LEU A 1009 27.13 12.38 -5.48
N LEU A 1010 27.54 11.22 -6.00
CA LEU A 1010 27.21 9.91 -5.44
C LEU A 1010 27.70 9.76 -4.01
N ALA A 1011 28.95 10.16 -3.73
CA ALA A 1011 29.52 10.12 -2.37
C ALA A 1011 28.72 10.97 -1.40
N TYR A 1012 28.29 12.15 -1.83
CA TYR A 1012 27.39 12.99 -1.01
C TYR A 1012 26.06 12.29 -0.73
N LEU A 1013 25.39 11.75 -1.73
CA LEU A 1013 24.11 11.03 -1.54
C LEU A 1013 24.28 9.81 -0.61
N GLN A 1014 25.36 9.07 -0.74
CA GLN A 1014 25.68 7.94 0.14
C GLN A 1014 26.02 8.35 1.57
N SER A 1015 26.46 9.60 1.80
CA SER A 1015 26.72 10.14 3.14
C SER A 1015 25.45 10.53 3.90
N LEU A 1016 24.33 10.69 3.22
CA LEU A 1016 23.02 10.97 3.79
C LEU A 1016 22.45 9.66 4.40
N LYS A 1017 22.64 9.49 5.73
CA LYS A 1017 22.32 8.26 6.47
C LYS A 1017 21.43 8.55 7.69
#